data_cfa8267a134406c4a8045b046d4ef5f3
#
_entry.id   cfa8267a134406c4a8045b046d4ef5f3
#
_cell.length_a   1.000
_cell.length_b   1.000
_cell.length_c   1.000
_cell.angle_alpha   90.00
_cell.angle_beta   90.00
_cell.angle_gamma   90.00
#
_symmetry.space_group_name_H-M   'P 1'
#
loop_
_entity.id
_entity.type
_entity.pdbx_description
1 polymer ?
#
loop_
_entity_poly.entity_id
_entity_poly.type
_entity_poly.pdbx_seq_one_letter_code
_entity_poly.pdbx_strand_id
1 'polypeptide(L)'
;MGSNAKLFSVGDFDFRLQHLLIIGILAIAVTTSALIRAQPAMYGLELHEFDPYFNYRATEFLVNNGYDAYLEWHDDKSWHPFGRDVSATSQVVLHLITASMYNVFGGGSSLYDFTIIFPLAMISITAVFIFALVRVIGGTTAGLIASLMFAIALPITARALIGWYKSEPLGLCLGIIGLYLFLSALKINKGKVSFIKMVFAGIFLSLGLSSWGGSQFFLLPISIFFVALPLLTKDNRFLLWAIPTFSASLLLTTLSFERPGVHFVFGYGTFLVLLPTAVMIVMIIIQKFSSVANRNRNPLLVLGVFAVLIIGVFATADITEGYLFSGAIDLPSVRYFNALNPFMTSDDPLIASVSEHQATTLNEFFRSLSVFIIFGLIGGWLLFSNRTRNSSSLIPNHMKAFALIFGLLAIYISSAFARLELFGAIGLIILGALGLTILLQNVLDKQKFLIKIVFCVIIIGLMITPMMLPERGNWVTKAQIVPTILNGASFYQMATGDWRDATNWLKENTPDDSVVFTWWDYGYYIQTLGERTTLADNATIFTWQIEKIARTYMSPVDDAWAIIHSDSETNVAENYVIVPSNYETLIEQNNAEITGLDADYIAIFLAGERYFLDNGIVLYGLSGGGDESKVAWFARIAGVEERTFIERDGITLTQYALHNSLIGQLIPFSPVTYIDPRTGNASETYSPGLMPLYIKDIKLQDPDGPFNLVYASPSFSDESGRMITILIYQVNHDYSG
;
A
#
# COMPACT_ATOMS: atom_id res chain seq x y z
N MET A 1 -4.25 9.97 -46.20
CA MET A 1 -3.69 8.60 -46.30
C MET A 1 -4.45 7.73 -45.34
N GLY A 2 -5.03 6.62 -45.75
CA GLY A 2 -5.77 5.73 -44.85
C GLY A 2 -4.84 5.12 -43.79
N SER A 3 -5.31 4.93 -42.55
CA SER A 3 -4.52 4.36 -41.44
C SER A 3 -3.87 3.02 -41.72
N ASN A 4 -4.30 2.34 -42.76
CA ASN A 4 -3.78 1.03 -43.24
C ASN A 4 -2.63 1.15 -44.27
N ALA A 5 -2.14 2.35 -44.59
CA ALA A 5 -1.03 2.53 -45.48
C ALA A 5 0.21 1.75 -45.00
N LYS A 6 0.74 0.87 -45.82
CA LYS A 6 1.96 0.12 -45.55
C LYS A 6 3.16 1.07 -45.65
N LEU A 7 4.03 1.02 -44.66
CA LEU A 7 5.26 1.82 -44.61
C LEU A 7 6.47 0.99 -45.08
N PHE A 8 6.66 -0.19 -44.50
CA PHE A 8 7.72 -1.16 -44.88
C PHE A 8 7.35 -2.56 -44.36
N SER A 9 8.12 -3.57 -44.76
CA SER A 9 8.00 -4.96 -44.26
C SER A 9 9.29 -5.42 -43.62
N VAL A 10 9.18 -6.23 -42.59
CA VAL A 10 10.27 -6.96 -41.96
C VAL A 10 9.85 -8.43 -41.89
N GLY A 11 10.43 -9.26 -42.78
CA GLY A 11 9.96 -10.63 -43.02
C GLY A 11 8.49 -10.64 -43.44
N ASP A 12 7.68 -11.48 -42.81
CA ASP A 12 6.23 -11.58 -43.06
C ASP A 12 5.39 -10.47 -42.36
N PHE A 13 6.03 -9.57 -41.64
CA PHE A 13 5.34 -8.51 -40.88
C PHE A 13 5.33 -7.19 -41.69
N ASP A 14 4.11 -6.72 -42.02
CA ASP A 14 3.89 -5.42 -42.63
C ASP A 14 3.76 -4.32 -41.57
N PHE A 15 4.72 -3.41 -41.48
CA PHE A 15 4.66 -2.21 -40.68
C PHE A 15 3.78 -1.17 -41.37
N ARG A 16 2.70 -0.74 -40.70
CA ARG A 16 1.68 0.16 -41.24
C ARG A 16 1.63 1.44 -40.42
N LEU A 17 1.08 2.52 -40.99
CA LEU A 17 0.88 3.81 -40.32
C LEU A 17 0.13 3.67 -38.98
N GLN A 18 -0.83 2.72 -38.89
CA GLN A 18 -1.53 2.45 -37.63
C GLN A 18 -0.59 1.95 -36.51
N HIS A 19 0.46 1.18 -36.81
CA HIS A 19 1.42 0.72 -35.81
C HIS A 19 2.25 1.88 -35.29
N LEU A 20 2.66 2.81 -36.16
CA LEU A 20 3.35 4.03 -35.76
C LEU A 20 2.48 4.91 -34.83
N LEU A 21 1.20 5.06 -35.17
CA LEU A 21 0.25 5.81 -34.34
C LEU A 21 0.07 5.16 -32.96
N ILE A 22 -0.03 3.82 -32.89
CA ILE A 22 -0.12 3.09 -31.61
C ILE A 22 1.13 3.33 -30.78
N ILE A 23 2.32 3.16 -31.38
CA ILE A 23 3.60 3.39 -30.69
C ILE A 23 3.70 4.84 -30.21
N GLY A 24 3.32 5.81 -31.05
CA GLY A 24 3.36 7.22 -30.69
C GLY A 24 2.44 7.56 -29.50
N ILE A 25 1.21 7.06 -29.46
CA ILE A 25 0.29 7.28 -28.34
C ILE A 25 0.79 6.56 -27.07
N LEU A 26 1.33 5.35 -27.19
CA LEU A 26 1.92 4.66 -26.05
C LEU A 26 3.16 5.39 -25.52
N ALA A 27 4.01 5.91 -26.40
CA ALA A 27 5.14 6.73 -25.99
C ALA A 27 4.69 7.98 -25.23
N ILE A 28 3.63 8.68 -25.70
CA ILE A 28 3.03 9.81 -24.96
C ILE A 28 2.54 9.34 -23.59
N ALA A 29 1.81 8.22 -23.50
CA ALA A 29 1.31 7.72 -22.23
C ALA A 29 2.45 7.39 -21.24
N VAL A 30 3.49 6.68 -21.70
CA VAL A 30 4.65 6.32 -20.89
C VAL A 30 5.42 7.57 -20.44
N THR A 31 5.68 8.52 -21.37
CA THR A 31 6.40 9.75 -21.03
C THR A 31 5.61 10.62 -20.05
N THR A 32 4.30 10.80 -20.27
CA THR A 32 3.43 11.53 -19.34
C THR A 32 3.43 10.86 -17.95
N SER A 33 3.30 9.53 -17.92
CA SER A 33 3.38 8.76 -16.70
C SER A 33 4.70 9.00 -15.95
N ALA A 34 5.82 8.94 -16.66
CA ALA A 34 7.14 9.14 -16.08
C ALA A 34 7.32 10.57 -15.55
N LEU A 35 6.95 11.59 -16.33
CA LEU A 35 7.10 13.00 -15.95
C LEU A 35 6.29 13.38 -14.70
N ILE A 36 5.06 12.88 -14.58
CA ILE A 36 4.24 13.14 -13.38
C ILE A 36 4.86 12.47 -12.16
N ARG A 37 5.31 11.24 -12.29
CA ARG A 37 5.84 10.45 -11.17
C ARG A 37 7.28 10.83 -10.79
N ALA A 38 7.99 11.50 -11.67
CA ALA A 38 9.34 12.02 -11.39
C ALA A 38 9.33 13.36 -10.64
N GLN A 39 8.15 13.95 -10.32
CA GLN A 39 8.06 15.26 -9.66
C GLN A 39 8.84 15.33 -8.33
N PRO A 40 8.86 14.28 -7.46
CA PRO A 40 9.65 14.35 -6.22
C PRO A 40 11.16 14.52 -6.42
N ALA A 41 11.70 14.20 -7.62
CA ALA A 41 13.12 14.42 -7.94
C ALA A 41 13.55 15.90 -7.87
N MET A 42 12.60 16.85 -7.81
CA MET A 42 12.91 18.26 -7.55
C MET A 42 13.55 18.49 -6.18
N TYR A 43 13.35 17.57 -5.23
CA TYR A 43 13.96 17.61 -3.89
C TYR A 43 15.23 16.77 -3.78
N GLY A 44 15.66 16.12 -4.85
CA GLY A 44 16.77 15.18 -4.90
C GLY A 44 16.32 13.77 -5.26
N LEU A 45 17.29 12.88 -5.49
CA LEU A 45 17.04 11.45 -5.71
C LEU A 45 17.03 10.75 -4.36
N GLU A 46 15.85 10.56 -3.80
CA GLU A 46 15.63 10.01 -2.47
C GLU A 46 14.62 8.86 -2.49
N LEU A 47 14.81 7.91 -1.58
CA LEU A 47 13.76 6.96 -1.26
C LEU A 47 12.60 7.69 -0.57
N HIS A 48 11.38 7.38 -0.99
CA HIS A 48 10.16 8.02 -0.53
C HIS A 48 9.38 7.07 0.37
N GLU A 49 8.96 7.49 1.57
CA GLU A 49 8.36 6.66 2.62
C GLU A 49 9.39 5.88 3.47
N PHE A 50 8.91 5.13 4.47
CA PHE A 50 9.73 4.38 5.42
C PHE A 50 10.11 3.00 4.88
N ASP A 51 9.15 2.21 4.38
CA ASP A 51 9.38 0.84 3.86
C ASP A 51 10.47 0.73 2.78
N PRO A 52 10.67 1.71 1.88
CA PRO A 52 11.74 1.67 0.89
C PRO A 52 13.14 1.49 1.48
N TYR A 53 13.38 1.97 2.69
CA TYR A 53 14.68 1.83 3.35
C TYR A 53 14.96 0.39 3.76
N PHE A 54 13.96 -0.30 4.31
CA PHE A 54 14.08 -1.74 4.56
C PHE A 54 14.23 -2.52 3.24
N ASN A 55 13.40 -2.22 2.24
CA ASN A 55 13.48 -2.91 0.95
C ASN A 55 14.84 -2.70 0.27
N TYR A 56 15.43 -1.49 0.41
CA TYR A 56 16.78 -1.20 -0.06
C TYR A 56 17.80 -2.06 0.68
N ARG A 57 17.79 -2.04 2.02
CA ARG A 57 18.72 -2.83 2.86
C ARG A 57 18.61 -4.32 2.59
N ALA A 58 17.40 -4.84 2.41
CA ALA A 58 17.17 -6.24 2.07
C ALA A 58 17.68 -6.60 0.67
N THR A 59 17.52 -5.69 -0.30
CA THR A 59 18.07 -5.89 -1.65
C THR A 59 19.59 -5.79 -1.65
N GLU A 60 20.16 -4.87 -0.87
CA GLU A 60 21.60 -4.72 -0.69
C GLU A 60 22.22 -5.95 -0.05
N PHE A 61 21.59 -6.50 0.99
CA PHE A 61 22.02 -7.75 1.61
C PHE A 61 22.06 -8.90 0.59
N LEU A 62 20.99 -9.01 -0.22
CA LEU A 62 20.93 -10.03 -1.27
C LEU A 62 22.00 -9.86 -2.34
N VAL A 63 22.27 -8.63 -2.79
CA VAL A 63 23.31 -8.34 -3.80
C VAL A 63 24.72 -8.66 -3.27
N ASN A 64 24.97 -8.36 -1.99
CA ASN A 64 26.30 -8.53 -1.38
C ASN A 64 26.57 -9.96 -0.91
N ASN A 65 25.56 -10.69 -0.39
CA ASN A 65 25.73 -11.99 0.26
C ASN A 65 25.19 -13.16 -0.58
N GLY A 66 24.40 -12.89 -1.62
CA GLY A 66 23.83 -13.91 -2.48
C GLY A 66 22.49 -14.48 -1.99
N TYR A 67 21.92 -15.35 -2.83
CA TYR A 67 20.54 -15.83 -2.67
C TYR A 67 20.36 -16.73 -1.45
N ASP A 68 21.29 -17.67 -1.23
CA ASP A 68 21.17 -18.66 -0.14
C ASP A 68 21.26 -17.96 1.22
N ALA A 69 22.24 -17.05 1.40
CA ALA A 69 22.38 -16.26 2.63
C ALA A 69 21.15 -15.37 2.88
N TYR A 70 20.52 -14.84 1.81
CA TYR A 70 19.33 -14.02 1.96
C TYR A 70 18.11 -14.82 2.43
N LEU A 71 17.93 -16.06 2.01
CA LEU A 71 16.82 -16.90 2.46
C LEU A 71 16.95 -17.35 3.93
N GLU A 72 18.17 -17.42 4.43
CA GLU A 72 18.50 -17.77 5.81
C GLU A 72 18.74 -16.52 6.68
N TRP A 73 18.52 -15.31 6.14
CA TRP A 73 18.83 -14.08 6.85
C TRP A 73 17.86 -13.83 8.00
N HIS A 74 18.43 -13.88 9.20
CA HIS A 74 17.84 -13.36 10.43
C HIS A 74 18.37 -11.94 10.66
N ASP A 75 17.47 -10.95 10.74
CA ASP A 75 17.81 -9.55 10.87
C ASP A 75 17.77 -9.13 12.35
N ASP A 76 18.91 -9.15 13.00
CA ASP A 76 19.08 -8.81 14.43
C ASP A 76 18.91 -7.31 14.71
N LYS A 77 18.96 -6.43 13.69
CA LYS A 77 18.73 -4.99 13.86
C LYS A 77 17.27 -4.61 14.01
N SER A 78 16.38 -5.56 13.79
CA SER A 78 14.93 -5.39 13.76
C SER A 78 14.34 -6.11 14.97
N TRP A 79 13.40 -5.49 15.67
CA TRP A 79 12.62 -6.16 16.73
C TRP A 79 13.45 -6.76 17.88
N HIS A 80 14.36 -5.94 18.45
CA HIS A 80 15.14 -6.36 19.63
C HIS A 80 14.21 -6.86 20.75
N PRO A 81 14.57 -7.97 21.45
CA PRO A 81 15.77 -8.79 21.30
C PRO A 81 15.62 -9.95 20.30
N PHE A 82 14.48 -10.09 19.62
CA PHE A 82 14.14 -11.31 18.87
C PHE A 82 14.67 -11.34 17.45
N GLY A 83 14.95 -10.20 16.84
CA GLY A 83 15.21 -10.12 15.43
C GLY A 83 14.00 -10.50 14.56
N ARG A 84 14.23 -10.77 13.28
CA ARG A 84 13.19 -11.27 12.36
C ARG A 84 13.77 -12.11 11.24
N ASP A 85 13.08 -13.18 10.87
CA ASP A 85 13.38 -13.96 9.67
C ASP A 85 12.83 -13.23 8.45
N VAL A 86 13.72 -12.74 7.58
CA VAL A 86 13.32 -11.87 6.47
C VAL A 86 12.52 -12.63 5.43
N SER A 87 12.84 -13.89 5.14
CA SER A 87 12.12 -14.72 4.17
C SER A 87 10.67 -14.99 4.59
N ALA A 88 10.42 -15.20 5.87
CA ALA A 88 9.10 -15.48 6.43
C ALA A 88 8.25 -14.22 6.63
N THR A 89 8.87 -13.08 6.93
CA THR A 89 8.18 -11.85 7.31
C THR A 89 8.06 -10.82 6.17
N SER A 90 8.81 -10.99 5.07
CA SER A 90 8.87 -10.03 3.96
C SER A 90 8.34 -10.58 2.65
N GLN A 91 8.10 -9.68 1.72
CA GLN A 91 7.67 -10.00 0.35
C GLN A 91 8.90 -10.09 -0.55
N VAL A 92 9.59 -11.23 -0.49
CA VAL A 92 10.92 -11.49 -1.07
C VAL A 92 11.03 -11.23 -2.57
N VAL A 93 9.93 -11.37 -3.34
CA VAL A 93 9.96 -11.25 -4.81
C VAL A 93 10.36 -9.84 -5.25
N LEU A 94 10.06 -8.79 -4.47
CA LEU A 94 10.55 -7.44 -4.75
C LEU A 94 12.08 -7.40 -4.76
N HIS A 95 12.70 -7.92 -3.70
CA HIS A 95 14.15 -7.92 -3.53
C HIS A 95 14.83 -8.79 -4.60
N LEU A 96 14.30 -10.00 -4.86
CA LEU A 96 14.81 -10.94 -5.85
C LEU A 96 14.81 -10.38 -7.28
N ILE A 97 13.69 -9.78 -7.70
CA ILE A 97 13.57 -9.20 -9.04
C ILE A 97 14.47 -7.97 -9.15
N THR A 98 14.49 -7.10 -8.15
CA THR A 98 15.32 -5.88 -8.18
C THR A 98 16.81 -6.22 -8.21
N ALA A 99 17.28 -7.13 -7.35
CA ALA A 99 18.69 -7.57 -7.37
C ALA A 99 19.06 -8.21 -8.70
N SER A 100 18.20 -9.08 -9.25
CA SER A 100 18.42 -9.70 -10.56
C SER A 100 18.48 -8.66 -11.68
N MET A 101 17.61 -7.67 -11.67
CA MET A 101 17.61 -6.57 -12.65
C MET A 101 18.83 -5.67 -12.48
N TYR A 102 19.24 -5.38 -11.25
CA TYR A 102 20.45 -4.60 -10.98
C TYR A 102 21.70 -5.29 -11.49
N ASN A 103 21.85 -6.60 -11.27
CA ASN A 103 22.98 -7.38 -11.77
C ASN A 103 23.07 -7.38 -13.32
N VAL A 104 21.94 -7.26 -14.03
CA VAL A 104 21.90 -7.26 -15.49
C VAL A 104 22.00 -5.84 -16.07
N PHE A 105 21.31 -4.88 -15.47
CA PHE A 105 21.09 -3.54 -16.03
C PHE A 105 21.71 -2.41 -15.20
N GLY A 106 22.26 -2.67 -14.02
CA GLY A 106 22.80 -1.65 -13.11
C GLY A 106 23.94 -0.82 -13.71
N GLY A 107 24.77 -1.43 -14.61
CA GLY A 107 25.67 -0.70 -15.48
C GLY A 107 26.68 0.22 -14.79
N GLY A 108 26.97 0.00 -13.48
CA GLY A 108 27.88 0.84 -12.66
C GLY A 108 27.17 1.96 -11.91
N SER A 109 25.83 2.08 -11.96
CA SER A 109 25.08 2.94 -11.04
C SER A 109 25.11 2.37 -9.62
N SER A 110 24.90 3.23 -8.61
CA SER A 110 24.73 2.74 -7.25
C SER A 110 23.43 1.92 -7.15
N LEU A 111 23.40 0.92 -6.25
CA LEU A 111 22.16 0.17 -5.98
C LEU A 111 21.06 1.11 -5.46
N TYR A 112 21.44 2.11 -4.66
CA TYR A 112 20.55 3.11 -4.12
C TYR A 112 19.81 3.87 -5.24
N ASP A 113 20.54 4.43 -6.22
CA ASP A 113 19.94 5.14 -7.35
C ASP A 113 19.08 4.22 -8.21
N PHE A 114 19.51 2.96 -8.39
CA PHE A 114 18.74 1.97 -9.12
C PHE A 114 17.38 1.71 -8.46
N THR A 115 17.34 1.55 -7.13
CA THR A 115 16.09 1.32 -6.39
C THR A 115 15.17 2.54 -6.41
N ILE A 116 15.70 3.76 -6.45
CA ILE A 116 14.92 5.00 -6.61
C ILE A 116 14.18 5.03 -7.96
N ILE A 117 14.83 4.58 -9.04
CA ILE A 117 14.27 4.59 -10.40
C ILE A 117 13.36 3.38 -10.67
N PHE A 118 13.53 2.28 -9.93
CA PHE A 118 12.84 1.02 -10.15
C PHE A 118 11.29 1.13 -10.21
N PRO A 119 10.59 1.85 -9.30
CA PRO A 119 9.13 2.04 -9.36
C PRO A 119 8.68 2.68 -10.67
N LEU A 120 9.43 3.67 -11.15
CA LEU A 120 9.14 4.39 -12.39
C LEU A 120 9.25 3.47 -13.62
N ALA A 121 10.23 2.56 -13.62
CA ALA A 121 10.38 1.55 -14.66
C ALA A 121 9.21 0.56 -14.65
N MET A 122 8.84 0.03 -13.47
CA MET A 122 7.74 -0.92 -13.32
C MET A 122 6.40 -0.35 -13.76
N ILE A 123 6.09 0.89 -13.37
CA ILE A 123 4.82 1.52 -13.76
C ILE A 123 4.77 1.88 -15.24
N SER A 124 5.92 2.20 -15.85
CA SER A 124 6.03 2.43 -17.29
C SER A 124 5.73 1.16 -18.10
N ILE A 125 6.24 0.02 -17.65
CA ILE A 125 5.91 -1.29 -18.21
C ILE A 125 4.42 -1.58 -18.01
N THR A 126 3.87 -1.29 -16.84
CA THR A 126 2.45 -1.50 -16.55
C THR A 126 1.55 -0.69 -17.47
N ALA A 127 1.91 0.54 -17.85
CA ALA A 127 1.15 1.35 -18.79
C ALA A 127 1.01 0.69 -20.17
N VAL A 128 2.03 -0.04 -20.63
CA VAL A 128 1.99 -0.84 -21.87
C VAL A 128 1.11 -2.07 -21.68
N PHE A 129 1.18 -2.75 -20.55
CA PHE A 129 0.35 -3.94 -20.31
C PHE A 129 -1.13 -3.62 -20.00
N ILE A 130 -1.47 -2.45 -19.46
CA ILE A 130 -2.86 -1.95 -19.40
C ILE A 130 -3.42 -1.76 -20.82
N PHE A 131 -2.63 -1.18 -21.75
CA PHE A 131 -3.01 -1.15 -23.16
C PHE A 131 -3.30 -2.56 -23.68
N ALA A 132 -2.39 -3.51 -23.45
CA ALA A 132 -2.52 -4.89 -23.94
C ALA A 132 -3.75 -5.59 -23.34
N LEU A 133 -3.99 -5.45 -22.04
CA LEU A 133 -5.13 -6.00 -21.31
C LEU A 133 -6.45 -5.49 -21.88
N VAL A 134 -6.62 -4.17 -21.95
CA VAL A 134 -7.90 -3.56 -22.39
C VAL A 134 -8.09 -3.75 -23.90
N ARG A 135 -7.01 -3.82 -24.68
CA ARG A 135 -7.06 -4.20 -26.10
C ARG A 135 -7.61 -5.61 -26.30
N VAL A 136 -7.28 -6.55 -25.44
CA VAL A 136 -7.85 -7.92 -25.50
C VAL A 136 -9.35 -7.89 -25.30
N ILE A 137 -9.84 -7.06 -24.40
CA ILE A 137 -11.27 -6.91 -24.07
C ILE A 137 -12.02 -6.16 -25.16
N GLY A 138 -11.61 -4.92 -25.48
CA GLY A 138 -12.39 -3.95 -26.26
C GLY A 138 -11.72 -3.40 -27.51
N GLY A 139 -10.55 -3.95 -27.91
CA GLY A 139 -9.84 -3.52 -29.12
C GLY A 139 -8.83 -2.40 -28.90
N THR A 140 -8.14 -2.04 -30.00
CA THR A 140 -6.97 -1.13 -29.92
C THR A 140 -7.30 0.25 -29.37
N THR A 141 -8.41 0.85 -29.79
CA THR A 141 -8.85 2.18 -29.32
C THR A 141 -9.07 2.17 -27.81
N ALA A 142 -9.78 1.14 -27.27
CA ALA A 142 -10.00 1.01 -25.85
C ALA A 142 -8.66 0.87 -25.09
N GLY A 143 -7.73 0.07 -25.60
CA GLY A 143 -6.41 -0.07 -25.00
C GLY A 143 -5.65 1.25 -24.93
N LEU A 144 -5.64 2.04 -26.01
CA LEU A 144 -4.94 3.34 -26.06
C LEU A 144 -5.53 4.34 -25.06
N ILE A 145 -6.87 4.44 -25.00
CA ILE A 145 -7.56 5.30 -24.03
C ILE A 145 -7.20 4.84 -22.59
N ALA A 146 -7.23 3.53 -22.33
CA ALA A 146 -6.88 2.99 -21.02
C ALA A 146 -5.44 3.34 -20.60
N SER A 147 -4.48 3.23 -21.51
CA SER A 147 -3.08 3.57 -21.24
C SER A 147 -2.90 5.06 -20.91
N LEU A 148 -3.59 5.96 -21.64
CA LEU A 148 -3.58 7.40 -21.36
C LEU A 148 -4.24 7.74 -20.01
N MET A 149 -5.38 7.13 -19.70
CA MET A 149 -6.02 7.28 -18.38
C MET A 149 -5.11 6.78 -17.26
N PHE A 150 -4.47 5.62 -17.44
CA PHE A 150 -3.54 5.06 -16.47
C PHE A 150 -2.35 5.98 -16.19
N ALA A 151 -1.84 6.62 -17.23
CA ALA A 151 -0.69 7.52 -17.13
C ALA A 151 -0.92 8.68 -16.12
N ILE A 152 -2.16 9.17 -16.03
CA ILE A 152 -2.53 10.36 -15.23
C ILE A 152 -3.31 10.02 -13.95
N ALA A 153 -3.67 8.77 -13.70
CA ALA A 153 -4.50 8.36 -12.56
C ALA A 153 -3.81 8.63 -11.23
N LEU A 154 -4.34 9.54 -10.42
CA LEU A 154 -3.74 9.97 -9.16
C LEU A 154 -3.54 8.83 -8.15
N PRO A 155 -4.50 7.91 -7.88
CA PRO A 155 -4.27 6.84 -6.92
C PRO A 155 -3.12 5.89 -7.31
N ILE A 156 -2.90 5.70 -8.61
CA ILE A 156 -1.79 4.91 -9.13
C ILE A 156 -0.49 5.73 -9.09
N THR A 157 -0.57 7.03 -9.32
CA THR A 157 0.59 7.93 -9.25
C THR A 157 1.14 8.00 -7.84
N ALA A 158 0.28 8.17 -6.85
CA ALA A 158 0.66 8.26 -5.44
C ALA A 158 1.41 7.00 -4.92
N ARG A 159 1.18 5.84 -5.54
CA ARG A 159 1.82 4.56 -5.17
C ARG A 159 2.96 4.14 -6.11
N ALA A 160 3.47 5.04 -6.93
CA ALA A 160 4.53 4.73 -7.88
C ALA A 160 5.36 5.96 -8.26
N LEU A 161 5.55 6.87 -7.31
CA LEU A 161 6.47 8.01 -7.46
C LEU A 161 7.91 7.51 -7.55
N ILE A 162 8.78 8.33 -8.08
CA ILE A 162 10.22 8.07 -8.01
C ILE A 162 10.64 7.96 -6.54
N GLY A 163 11.44 6.97 -6.21
CA GLY A 163 11.81 6.66 -4.82
C GLY A 163 10.78 5.83 -4.04
N TRP A 164 9.58 5.59 -4.58
CA TRP A 164 8.57 4.71 -3.95
C TRP A 164 8.95 3.23 -4.13
N TYR A 165 10.09 2.82 -3.58
CA TYR A 165 10.60 1.47 -3.68
C TYR A 165 9.87 0.52 -2.71
N LYS A 166 8.56 0.36 -2.98
CA LYS A 166 7.63 -0.53 -2.26
C LYS A 166 7.12 -1.63 -3.20
N SER A 167 6.36 -2.53 -2.64
CA SER A 167 5.85 -3.71 -3.36
C SER A 167 4.72 -3.41 -4.36
N GLU A 168 3.98 -2.28 -4.21
CA GLU A 168 2.84 -1.95 -5.05
C GLU A 168 3.19 -1.82 -6.55
N PRO A 169 4.22 -1.07 -6.98
CA PRO A 169 4.54 -0.92 -8.41
C PRO A 169 4.84 -2.25 -9.10
N LEU A 170 5.58 -3.13 -8.42
CA LEU A 170 5.92 -4.45 -8.96
C LEU A 170 4.72 -5.39 -8.95
N GLY A 171 4.00 -5.50 -7.82
CA GLY A 171 2.82 -6.34 -7.68
C GLY A 171 1.72 -5.98 -8.67
N LEU A 172 1.51 -4.68 -8.91
CA LEU A 172 0.60 -4.16 -9.92
C LEU A 172 1.03 -4.56 -11.33
N CYS A 173 2.31 -4.42 -11.66
CA CYS A 173 2.88 -4.80 -12.95
C CYS A 173 2.65 -6.29 -13.24
N LEU A 174 3.06 -7.15 -12.32
CA LEU A 174 2.94 -8.61 -12.44
C LEU A 174 1.47 -9.05 -12.48
N GLY A 175 0.61 -8.45 -11.65
CA GLY A 175 -0.83 -8.71 -11.64
C GLY A 175 -1.50 -8.36 -12.98
N ILE A 176 -1.20 -7.21 -13.57
CA ILE A 176 -1.74 -6.79 -14.88
C ILE A 176 -1.22 -7.67 -16.01
N ILE A 177 0.05 -8.07 -16.00
CA ILE A 177 0.62 -9.03 -16.95
C ILE A 177 -0.12 -10.37 -16.85
N GLY A 178 -0.33 -10.87 -15.62
CA GLY A 178 -1.05 -12.11 -15.38
C GLY A 178 -2.50 -12.07 -15.92
N LEU A 179 -3.25 -10.98 -15.62
CA LEU A 179 -4.59 -10.77 -16.17
C LEU A 179 -4.61 -10.70 -17.71
N TYR A 180 -3.66 -9.98 -18.30
CA TYR A 180 -3.52 -9.91 -19.75
C TYR A 180 -3.32 -11.30 -20.38
N LEU A 181 -2.39 -12.09 -19.84
CA LEU A 181 -2.13 -13.44 -20.32
C LEU A 181 -3.34 -14.35 -20.18
N PHE A 182 -4.02 -14.29 -19.03
CA PHE A 182 -5.23 -15.04 -18.75
C PHE A 182 -6.35 -14.73 -19.77
N LEU A 183 -6.73 -13.45 -19.92
CA LEU A 183 -7.77 -13.06 -20.86
C LEU A 183 -7.38 -13.30 -22.32
N SER A 184 -6.10 -13.11 -22.65
CA SER A 184 -5.57 -13.40 -23.98
C SER A 184 -5.65 -14.90 -24.32
N ALA A 185 -5.41 -15.79 -23.35
CA ALA A 185 -5.58 -17.23 -23.53
C ALA A 185 -7.06 -17.60 -23.73
N LEU A 186 -7.99 -17.01 -22.96
CA LEU A 186 -9.43 -17.20 -23.14
C LEU A 186 -9.92 -16.73 -24.52
N LYS A 187 -9.35 -15.62 -25.04
CA LYS A 187 -9.72 -15.09 -26.35
C LYS A 187 -9.26 -15.99 -27.50
N ILE A 188 -8.04 -16.55 -27.39
CA ILE A 188 -7.50 -17.49 -28.40
C ILE A 188 -8.26 -18.82 -28.36
N ASN A 189 -8.60 -19.30 -27.16
CA ASN A 189 -9.47 -20.44 -26.87
C ASN A 189 -9.03 -21.76 -27.52
N LYS A 190 -7.75 -21.97 -27.81
CA LYS A 190 -7.23 -23.26 -28.34
C LYS A 190 -5.71 -23.35 -28.46
N GLY A 191 -5.23 -24.61 -28.44
CA GLY A 191 -3.88 -24.97 -28.78
C GLY A 191 -2.83 -24.67 -27.71
N LYS A 192 -1.57 -24.95 -28.07
CA LYS A 192 -0.40 -24.82 -27.19
C LYS A 192 -0.18 -23.39 -26.68
N VAL A 193 -0.50 -22.40 -27.52
CA VAL A 193 -0.33 -20.97 -27.14
C VAL A 193 -1.23 -20.59 -25.98
N SER A 194 -2.50 -21.03 -25.97
CA SER A 194 -3.40 -20.76 -24.83
C SER A 194 -2.94 -21.49 -23.58
N PHE A 195 -2.42 -22.72 -23.69
CA PHE A 195 -1.86 -23.47 -22.57
C PHE A 195 -0.69 -22.71 -21.93
N ILE A 196 0.31 -22.34 -22.75
CA ILE A 196 1.48 -21.58 -22.28
C ILE A 196 1.04 -20.28 -21.59
N LYS A 197 0.09 -19.54 -22.19
CA LYS A 197 -0.41 -18.31 -21.58
C LYS A 197 -1.11 -18.53 -20.24
N MET A 198 -1.86 -19.66 -20.06
CA MET A 198 -2.49 -19.99 -18.78
C MET A 198 -1.44 -20.31 -17.70
N VAL A 199 -0.40 -21.06 -18.05
CA VAL A 199 0.71 -21.35 -17.13
C VAL A 199 1.39 -20.05 -16.71
N PHE A 200 1.80 -19.21 -17.65
CA PHE A 200 2.45 -17.94 -17.32
C PHE A 200 1.52 -16.95 -16.61
N ALA A 201 0.21 -16.97 -16.91
CA ALA A 201 -0.75 -16.15 -16.18
C ALA A 201 -0.78 -16.51 -14.67
N GLY A 202 -0.77 -17.81 -14.34
CA GLY A 202 -0.69 -18.28 -12.96
C GLY A 202 0.63 -17.89 -12.30
N ILE A 203 1.77 -18.07 -13.00
CA ILE A 203 3.10 -17.69 -12.50
C ILE A 203 3.14 -16.18 -12.19
N PHE A 204 2.75 -15.32 -13.14
CA PHE A 204 2.83 -13.87 -12.96
C PHE A 204 1.91 -13.37 -11.85
N LEU A 205 0.70 -13.93 -11.71
CA LEU A 205 -0.20 -13.58 -10.60
C LEU A 205 0.36 -14.06 -9.25
N SER A 206 0.98 -15.23 -9.19
CA SER A 206 1.64 -15.73 -8.00
C SER A 206 2.85 -14.88 -7.61
N LEU A 207 3.71 -14.53 -8.55
CA LEU A 207 4.83 -13.60 -8.31
C LEU A 207 4.32 -12.22 -7.87
N GLY A 208 3.21 -11.75 -8.45
CA GLY A 208 2.54 -10.52 -8.00
C GLY A 208 2.08 -10.62 -6.55
N LEU A 209 1.49 -11.75 -6.15
CA LEU A 209 1.04 -12.03 -4.79
C LEU A 209 2.22 -12.12 -3.80
N SER A 210 3.32 -12.77 -4.21
CA SER A 210 4.53 -12.91 -3.40
C SER A 210 5.38 -11.63 -3.35
N SER A 211 5.11 -10.64 -4.23
CA SER A 211 5.70 -9.32 -4.16
C SER A 211 4.85 -8.31 -3.38
N TRP A 212 3.52 -8.47 -3.37
CA TRP A 212 2.59 -7.55 -2.74
C TRP A 212 1.30 -8.25 -2.33
N GLY A 213 1.01 -8.28 -1.02
CA GLY A 213 -0.20 -8.91 -0.48
C GLY A 213 -1.50 -8.35 -1.07
N GLY A 214 -1.54 -7.07 -1.47
CA GLY A 214 -2.68 -6.47 -2.16
C GLY A 214 -3.02 -7.12 -3.51
N SER A 215 -2.08 -7.82 -4.14
CA SER A 215 -2.33 -8.54 -5.40
C SER A 215 -3.39 -9.64 -5.30
N GLN A 216 -3.74 -10.11 -4.09
CA GLN A 216 -4.87 -11.03 -3.90
C GLN A 216 -6.21 -10.45 -4.39
N PHE A 217 -6.37 -9.11 -4.39
CA PHE A 217 -7.56 -8.46 -4.91
C PHE A 217 -7.72 -8.61 -6.43
N PHE A 218 -6.71 -9.00 -7.18
CA PHE A 218 -6.87 -9.45 -8.58
C PHE A 218 -7.57 -10.81 -8.67
N LEU A 219 -7.41 -11.66 -7.67
CA LEU A 219 -7.99 -13.02 -7.67
C LEU A 219 -9.49 -13.00 -7.42
N LEU A 220 -10.02 -12.07 -6.63
CA LEU A 220 -11.45 -12.00 -6.32
C LEU A 220 -12.33 -11.84 -7.57
N PRO A 221 -12.08 -10.89 -8.50
CA PRO A 221 -12.81 -10.83 -9.77
C PRO A 221 -12.64 -12.07 -10.63
N ILE A 222 -11.45 -12.68 -10.64
CA ILE A 222 -11.19 -13.93 -11.37
C ILE A 222 -12.03 -15.07 -10.81
N SER A 223 -12.15 -15.19 -9.49
CA SER A 223 -12.94 -16.21 -8.80
C SER A 223 -14.40 -16.16 -9.21
N ILE A 224 -15.02 -14.98 -9.16
CA ILE A 224 -16.40 -14.77 -9.59
C ILE A 224 -16.53 -15.02 -11.10
N PHE A 225 -15.54 -14.62 -11.87
CA PHE A 225 -15.55 -14.84 -13.31
C PHE A 225 -15.45 -16.33 -13.67
N PHE A 226 -14.72 -17.17 -12.93
CA PHE A 226 -14.71 -18.63 -13.13
C PHE A 226 -16.10 -19.22 -13.03
N VAL A 227 -16.85 -18.83 -12.03
CA VAL A 227 -18.23 -19.27 -11.82
C VAL A 227 -19.17 -18.77 -12.92
N ALA A 228 -18.94 -17.56 -13.44
CA ALA A 228 -19.75 -16.98 -14.52
C ALA A 228 -19.46 -17.60 -15.90
N LEU A 229 -18.24 -18.05 -16.17
CA LEU A 229 -17.79 -18.53 -17.49
C LEU A 229 -18.67 -19.61 -18.09
N PRO A 230 -19.08 -20.70 -17.39
CA PRO A 230 -19.94 -21.74 -17.95
C PRO A 230 -21.29 -21.26 -18.47
N LEU A 231 -21.80 -20.16 -17.91
CA LEU A 231 -23.07 -19.55 -18.29
C LEU A 231 -22.93 -18.64 -19.53
N LEU A 232 -21.73 -18.14 -19.79
CA LEU A 232 -21.43 -17.15 -20.83
C LEU A 232 -20.85 -17.75 -22.09
N THR A 233 -20.30 -18.97 -22.01
CA THR A 233 -19.66 -19.66 -23.12
C THR A 233 -20.51 -20.81 -23.64
N LYS A 234 -20.47 -21.06 -24.96
CA LYS A 234 -21.22 -22.16 -25.60
C LYS A 234 -20.46 -23.48 -25.55
N ASP A 235 -19.14 -23.45 -25.75
CA ASP A 235 -18.27 -24.61 -25.66
C ASP A 235 -17.36 -24.48 -24.43
N ASN A 236 -17.62 -25.35 -23.46
CA ASN A 236 -16.94 -25.34 -22.16
C ASN A 236 -15.75 -26.34 -22.10
N ARG A 237 -15.46 -27.07 -23.18
CA ARG A 237 -14.37 -28.07 -23.18
C ARG A 237 -13.02 -27.44 -22.92
N PHE A 238 -12.79 -26.25 -23.46
CA PHE A 238 -11.57 -25.48 -23.23
C PHE A 238 -11.41 -25.13 -21.75
N LEU A 239 -12.48 -24.72 -21.06
CA LEU A 239 -12.44 -24.30 -19.65
C LEU A 239 -12.04 -25.44 -18.72
N LEU A 240 -12.41 -26.70 -19.03
CA LEU A 240 -12.11 -27.88 -18.20
C LEU A 240 -10.61 -28.16 -18.01
N TRP A 241 -9.78 -27.70 -18.91
CA TRP A 241 -8.33 -27.84 -18.76
C TRP A 241 -7.62 -26.49 -18.51
N ALA A 242 -8.11 -25.41 -19.13
CA ALA A 242 -7.47 -24.11 -19.06
C ALA A 242 -7.47 -23.51 -17.65
N ILE A 243 -8.65 -23.53 -16.98
CA ILE A 243 -8.77 -22.98 -15.64
C ILE A 243 -8.03 -23.82 -14.60
N PRO A 244 -8.13 -25.17 -14.56
CA PRO A 244 -7.29 -25.97 -13.68
C PRO A 244 -5.78 -25.79 -13.92
N THR A 245 -5.36 -25.64 -15.17
CA THR A 245 -3.93 -25.36 -15.49
C THR A 245 -3.49 -24.02 -14.88
N PHE A 246 -4.29 -22.96 -15.06
CA PHE A 246 -4.03 -21.66 -14.44
C PHE A 246 -3.97 -21.77 -12.90
N SER A 247 -4.99 -22.43 -12.29
CA SER A 247 -5.08 -22.57 -10.83
C SER A 247 -3.89 -23.37 -10.26
N ALA A 248 -3.55 -24.50 -10.90
CA ALA A 248 -2.39 -25.30 -10.51
C ALA A 248 -1.07 -24.52 -10.63
N SER A 249 -0.88 -23.82 -11.74
CA SER A 249 0.32 -23.00 -11.95
C SER A 249 0.45 -21.89 -10.90
N LEU A 250 -0.64 -21.19 -10.58
CA LEU A 250 -0.65 -20.16 -9.56
C LEU A 250 -0.29 -20.74 -8.19
N LEU A 251 -0.98 -21.79 -7.75
CA LEU A 251 -0.79 -22.35 -6.42
C LEU A 251 0.57 -23.03 -6.25
N LEU A 252 1.06 -23.76 -7.27
CA LEU A 252 2.40 -24.39 -7.24
C LEU A 252 3.51 -23.34 -7.19
N THR A 253 3.37 -22.23 -7.93
CA THR A 253 4.34 -21.13 -7.84
C THR A 253 4.30 -20.44 -6.48
N THR A 254 3.10 -20.29 -5.88
CA THR A 254 2.95 -19.70 -4.54
C THR A 254 3.65 -20.53 -3.47
N LEU A 255 3.61 -21.87 -3.57
CA LEU A 255 4.32 -22.77 -2.65
C LEU A 255 5.86 -22.65 -2.73
N SER A 256 6.41 -22.01 -3.76
CA SER A 256 7.87 -21.81 -3.89
C SER A 256 8.39 -20.67 -2.98
N PHE A 257 7.52 -19.95 -2.32
CA PHE A 257 7.86 -18.85 -1.43
C PHE A 257 7.33 -19.16 -0.02
N GLU A 258 8.06 -18.75 0.99
CA GLU A 258 7.62 -18.89 2.38
C GLU A 258 6.40 -18.00 2.66
N ARG A 259 6.42 -16.78 2.14
CA ARG A 259 5.30 -15.85 2.20
C ARG A 259 4.85 -15.48 0.77
N PRO A 260 3.58 -15.72 0.38
CA PRO A 260 2.42 -16.17 1.15
C PRO A 260 2.34 -17.69 1.39
N GLY A 261 3.09 -18.51 0.67
CA GLY A 261 3.36 -19.91 0.92
C GLY A 261 2.16 -20.82 1.13
N VAL A 262 2.39 -21.78 2.05
CA VAL A 262 1.43 -22.83 2.40
C VAL A 262 0.15 -22.23 3.02
N HIS A 263 0.29 -21.21 3.86
CA HIS A 263 -0.84 -20.52 4.51
C HIS A 263 -1.83 -19.93 3.51
N PHE A 264 -1.32 -19.33 2.43
CA PHE A 264 -2.19 -18.84 1.37
C PHE A 264 -2.91 -19.99 0.64
N VAL A 265 -2.20 -21.07 0.31
CA VAL A 265 -2.77 -22.17 -0.48
C VAL A 265 -3.91 -22.85 0.26
N PHE A 266 -3.75 -23.13 1.56
CA PHE A 266 -4.78 -23.77 2.37
C PHE A 266 -5.79 -22.79 2.99
N GLY A 267 -5.49 -21.49 3.02
CA GLY A 267 -6.37 -20.42 3.42
C GLY A 267 -7.08 -19.76 2.22
N TYR A 268 -6.67 -18.53 1.90
CA TYR A 268 -7.30 -17.74 0.80
C TYR A 268 -7.24 -18.40 -0.57
N GLY A 269 -6.17 -19.13 -0.89
CA GLY A 269 -6.02 -19.82 -2.16
C GLY A 269 -7.11 -20.88 -2.37
N THR A 270 -7.53 -21.54 -1.29
CA THR A 270 -8.67 -22.47 -1.33
C THR A 270 -9.94 -21.74 -1.72
N PHE A 271 -10.28 -20.62 -1.09
CA PHE A 271 -11.51 -19.88 -1.34
C PHE A 271 -11.52 -19.12 -2.67
N LEU A 272 -10.39 -18.50 -3.03
CA LEU A 272 -10.30 -17.64 -4.21
C LEU A 272 -9.94 -18.40 -5.50
N VAL A 273 -9.37 -19.60 -5.41
CA VAL A 273 -8.87 -20.32 -6.59
C VAL A 273 -9.41 -21.74 -6.68
N LEU A 274 -9.22 -22.58 -5.66
CA LEU A 274 -9.63 -23.99 -5.72
C LEU A 274 -11.14 -24.16 -5.74
N LEU A 275 -11.86 -23.52 -4.84
CA LEU A 275 -13.31 -23.64 -4.73
C LEU A 275 -14.04 -23.12 -5.98
N PRO A 276 -13.75 -21.91 -6.51
CA PRO A 276 -14.34 -21.44 -7.75
C PRO A 276 -14.01 -22.33 -8.96
N THR A 277 -12.80 -22.88 -9.02
CA THR A 277 -12.41 -23.85 -10.05
C THR A 277 -13.26 -25.12 -9.97
N ALA A 278 -13.40 -25.68 -8.77
CA ALA A 278 -14.24 -26.88 -8.53
C ALA A 278 -15.71 -26.62 -8.86
N VAL A 279 -16.27 -25.50 -8.41
CA VAL A 279 -17.65 -25.08 -8.71
C VAL A 279 -17.85 -24.96 -10.22
N MET A 280 -16.93 -24.32 -10.93
CA MET A 280 -16.98 -24.21 -12.39
C MET A 280 -17.00 -25.59 -13.05
N ILE A 281 -16.15 -26.53 -12.64
CA ILE A 281 -16.10 -27.90 -13.19
C ILE A 281 -17.44 -28.60 -12.96
N VAL A 282 -17.97 -28.54 -11.74
CA VAL A 282 -19.28 -29.14 -11.38
C VAL A 282 -20.39 -28.56 -12.26
N MET A 283 -20.43 -27.24 -12.42
CA MET A 283 -21.41 -26.56 -13.30
C MET A 283 -21.32 -27.06 -14.73
N ILE A 284 -20.12 -27.23 -15.30
CA ILE A 284 -19.93 -27.75 -16.65
C ILE A 284 -20.40 -29.22 -16.77
N ILE A 285 -20.11 -30.04 -15.78
CA ILE A 285 -20.56 -31.43 -15.72
C ILE A 285 -22.10 -31.49 -15.71
N ILE A 286 -22.73 -30.68 -14.87
CA ILE A 286 -24.21 -30.61 -14.78
C ILE A 286 -24.81 -30.11 -16.09
N GLN A 287 -24.19 -29.12 -16.75
CA GLN A 287 -24.64 -28.65 -18.06
C GLN A 287 -24.62 -29.79 -19.13
N LYS A 288 -23.62 -30.68 -19.05
CA LYS A 288 -23.49 -31.80 -19.97
C LYS A 288 -24.64 -32.83 -19.83
N PHE A 289 -25.09 -33.02 -18.58
CA PHE A 289 -26.20 -33.97 -18.28
C PHE A 289 -27.57 -33.31 -18.27
N SER A 290 -27.69 -32.01 -18.42
CA SER A 290 -28.95 -31.27 -18.43
C SER A 290 -29.57 -31.23 -19.82
N SER A 291 -30.89 -31.26 -19.91
CA SER A 291 -31.62 -30.98 -21.14
C SER A 291 -31.33 -29.56 -21.65
N VAL A 292 -31.52 -29.33 -22.94
CA VAL A 292 -31.24 -27.99 -23.55
C VAL A 292 -32.01 -26.88 -22.87
N ALA A 293 -33.27 -27.12 -22.46
CA ALA A 293 -34.12 -26.15 -21.76
C ALA A 293 -33.57 -25.79 -20.35
N ASN A 294 -32.92 -26.72 -19.66
CA ASN A 294 -32.45 -26.57 -18.28
C ASN A 294 -30.93 -26.35 -18.19
N ARG A 295 -30.26 -26.25 -19.33
CA ARG A 295 -28.78 -26.16 -19.40
C ARG A 295 -28.17 -25.06 -18.50
N ASN A 296 -28.82 -23.92 -18.39
CA ASN A 296 -28.34 -22.83 -17.54
C ASN A 296 -29.02 -22.80 -16.15
N ARG A 297 -30.27 -23.32 -16.06
CA ARG A 297 -31.02 -23.31 -14.81
C ARG A 297 -30.42 -24.26 -13.76
N ASN A 298 -30.08 -25.48 -14.16
CA ASN A 298 -29.54 -26.47 -13.23
C ASN A 298 -28.19 -26.04 -12.59
N PRO A 299 -27.19 -25.51 -13.34
CA PRO A 299 -25.99 -24.95 -12.74
C PRO A 299 -26.25 -23.79 -11.79
N LEU A 300 -27.23 -22.92 -12.08
CA LEU A 300 -27.62 -21.82 -11.18
C LEU A 300 -28.20 -22.33 -9.86
N LEU A 301 -28.99 -23.43 -9.90
CA LEU A 301 -29.47 -24.06 -8.67
C LEU A 301 -28.32 -24.61 -7.82
N VAL A 302 -27.33 -25.23 -8.45
CA VAL A 302 -26.13 -25.71 -7.75
C VAL A 302 -25.33 -24.56 -7.16
N LEU A 303 -25.16 -23.46 -7.89
CA LEU A 303 -24.53 -22.26 -7.36
C LEU A 303 -25.29 -21.71 -6.15
N GLY A 304 -26.63 -21.71 -6.19
CA GLY A 304 -27.49 -21.35 -5.04
C GLY A 304 -27.25 -22.26 -3.83
N VAL A 305 -27.14 -23.58 -4.03
CA VAL A 305 -26.82 -24.53 -2.96
C VAL A 305 -25.43 -24.26 -2.39
N PHE A 306 -24.41 -24.05 -3.24
CA PHE A 306 -23.08 -23.70 -2.78
C PHE A 306 -23.03 -22.38 -1.99
N ALA A 307 -23.77 -21.36 -2.45
CA ALA A 307 -23.84 -20.09 -1.71
C ALA A 307 -24.49 -20.28 -0.33
N VAL A 308 -25.58 -21.06 -0.23
CA VAL A 308 -26.21 -21.37 1.06
C VAL A 308 -25.28 -22.16 1.96
N LEU A 309 -24.52 -23.14 1.42
CA LEU A 309 -23.54 -23.89 2.20
C LEU A 309 -22.41 -22.99 2.73
N ILE A 310 -21.87 -22.10 1.90
CA ILE A 310 -20.84 -21.14 2.32
C ILE A 310 -21.38 -20.22 3.43
N ILE A 311 -22.55 -19.63 3.23
CA ILE A 311 -23.20 -18.77 4.25
C ILE A 311 -23.46 -19.59 5.53
N GLY A 312 -23.88 -20.84 5.40
CA GLY A 312 -24.08 -21.73 6.55
C GLY A 312 -22.80 -22.01 7.30
N VAL A 313 -21.69 -22.24 6.61
CA VAL A 313 -20.36 -22.43 7.24
C VAL A 313 -19.94 -21.19 8.00
N PHE A 314 -20.04 -19.99 7.40
CA PHE A 314 -19.68 -18.74 8.08
C PHE A 314 -20.60 -18.45 9.28
N ALA A 315 -21.91 -18.67 9.14
CA ALA A 315 -22.86 -18.47 10.24
C ALA A 315 -22.60 -19.46 11.40
N THR A 316 -22.21 -20.70 11.12
CA THR A 316 -21.89 -21.67 12.16
C THR A 316 -20.54 -21.38 12.80
N ALA A 317 -19.55 -20.87 12.06
CA ALA A 317 -18.26 -20.45 12.59
C ALA A 317 -18.43 -19.26 13.58
N ASP A 318 -19.29 -18.31 13.25
CA ASP A 318 -19.63 -17.17 14.12
C ASP A 318 -20.34 -17.64 15.42
N ILE A 319 -21.35 -18.54 15.29
CA ILE A 319 -22.09 -19.08 16.45
C ILE A 319 -21.21 -19.95 17.37
N THR A 320 -20.18 -20.61 16.83
CA THR A 320 -19.32 -21.53 17.60
C THR A 320 -18.01 -20.87 18.04
N GLU A 321 -17.89 -19.54 17.94
CA GLU A 321 -16.66 -18.78 18.27
C GLU A 321 -15.39 -19.36 17.63
N GLY A 322 -15.52 -19.94 16.44
CA GLY A 322 -14.43 -20.53 15.68
C GLY A 322 -14.06 -21.96 16.10
N TYR A 323 -14.67 -22.56 17.13
CA TYR A 323 -14.33 -23.90 17.67
C TYR A 323 -14.42 -25.03 16.64
N LEU A 324 -15.33 -24.97 15.66
CA LEU A 324 -15.51 -26.00 14.63
C LEU A 324 -14.43 -25.98 13.53
N PHE A 325 -13.68 -24.90 13.41
CA PHE A 325 -12.68 -24.70 12.35
C PHE A 325 -11.31 -24.31 12.87
N SER A 326 -11.13 -24.20 14.19
CA SER A 326 -9.83 -23.93 14.81
C SER A 326 -8.81 -25.01 14.43
N GLY A 327 -7.80 -24.63 13.67
CA GLY A 327 -6.70 -25.49 13.25
C GLY A 327 -6.84 -26.19 11.89
N ALA A 328 -8.00 -26.11 11.20
CA ALA A 328 -8.18 -26.73 9.89
C ALA A 328 -8.16 -25.72 8.72
N ILE A 329 -8.52 -24.48 8.97
CA ILE A 329 -8.56 -23.41 7.95
C ILE A 329 -8.17 -22.11 8.66
N ASP A 330 -7.04 -21.51 8.26
CA ASP A 330 -6.70 -20.15 8.67
C ASP A 330 -7.73 -19.19 8.05
N LEU A 331 -8.69 -18.77 8.88
CA LEU A 331 -9.63 -17.73 8.48
C LEU A 331 -8.85 -16.43 8.28
N PRO A 332 -9.24 -15.64 7.26
CA PRO A 332 -8.61 -14.37 6.98
C PRO A 332 -8.58 -13.48 8.22
N SER A 333 -7.46 -12.79 8.43
CA SER A 333 -7.38 -11.79 9.50
C SER A 333 -8.52 -10.77 9.34
N VAL A 334 -9.00 -10.22 10.45
CA VAL A 334 -10.07 -9.18 10.51
C VAL A 334 -9.81 -8.05 9.51
N ARG A 335 -8.54 -7.68 9.30
CA ARG A 335 -8.09 -6.67 8.34
C ARG A 335 -8.59 -6.91 6.91
N TYR A 336 -8.70 -8.16 6.46
CA TYR A 336 -9.19 -8.49 5.11
C TYR A 336 -10.71 -8.59 5.05
N PHE A 337 -11.36 -8.95 6.16
CA PHE A 337 -12.82 -8.86 6.25
C PHE A 337 -13.30 -7.41 6.18
N ASN A 338 -12.58 -6.46 6.79
CA ASN A 338 -12.86 -5.04 6.67
C ASN A 338 -12.82 -4.56 5.22
N ALA A 339 -11.92 -5.13 4.38
CA ALA A 339 -11.90 -4.84 2.94
C ALA A 339 -13.15 -5.34 2.20
N LEU A 340 -13.84 -6.35 2.74
CA LEU A 340 -15.12 -6.85 2.20
C LEU A 340 -16.33 -6.14 2.79
N ASN A 341 -16.18 -5.49 3.95
CA ASN A 341 -17.23 -4.70 4.59
C ASN A 341 -16.73 -3.29 4.92
N PRO A 342 -16.90 -2.31 4.01
CA PRO A 342 -16.41 -0.95 4.21
C PRO A 342 -17.14 -0.19 5.32
N PHE A 343 -18.17 -0.76 5.94
CA PHE A 343 -18.88 -0.19 7.09
C PHE A 343 -18.32 -0.67 8.43
N MET A 344 -17.42 -1.66 8.44
CA MET A 344 -16.69 -2.06 9.63
C MET A 344 -15.41 -1.24 9.73
N THR A 345 -15.31 -0.45 10.78
CA THR A 345 -14.03 0.12 11.23
C THR A 345 -13.29 -0.95 12.02
N SER A 346 -11.96 -0.98 11.92
CA SER A 346 -11.16 -1.86 12.78
C SER A 346 -11.25 -1.35 14.22
N ASP A 347 -11.60 -2.23 15.15
CA ASP A 347 -11.56 -1.93 16.58
C ASP A 347 -10.12 -1.97 17.13
N ASP A 348 -9.18 -2.48 16.35
CA ASP A 348 -7.75 -2.50 16.68
C ASP A 348 -7.14 -1.10 16.52
N PRO A 349 -6.67 -0.46 17.63
CA PRO A 349 -6.12 0.89 17.59
C PRO A 349 -4.87 1.01 16.73
N LEU A 350 -4.04 -0.04 16.65
CA LEU A 350 -2.83 -0.04 15.82
C LEU A 350 -3.18 0.00 14.33
N ILE A 351 -4.13 -0.83 13.88
CA ILE A 351 -4.61 -0.81 12.50
C ILE A 351 -5.27 0.54 12.18
N ALA A 352 -6.06 1.07 13.10
CA ALA A 352 -6.75 2.35 12.94
C ALA A 352 -5.80 3.56 12.94
N SER A 353 -4.61 3.46 13.55
CA SER A 353 -3.60 4.53 13.55
C SER A 353 -2.98 4.77 12.18
N VAL A 354 -3.00 3.77 11.29
CA VAL A 354 -2.44 3.88 9.94
C VAL A 354 -3.42 4.60 9.01
N SER A 355 -3.10 5.82 8.58
CA SER A 355 -3.98 6.66 7.77
C SER A 355 -4.43 5.99 6.46
N GLU A 356 -3.61 5.13 5.88
CA GLU A 356 -3.90 4.36 4.66
C GLU A 356 -4.99 3.28 4.83
N HIS A 357 -5.26 2.86 6.08
CA HIS A 357 -6.29 1.90 6.43
C HIS A 357 -7.64 2.53 6.73
N GLN A 358 -7.73 3.85 6.71
CA GLN A 358 -9.01 4.55 6.83
C GLN A 358 -9.89 4.31 5.60
N ALA A 359 -11.20 4.21 5.83
CA ALA A 359 -12.17 4.11 4.75
C ALA A 359 -12.16 5.40 3.92
N THR A 360 -12.17 5.24 2.60
CA THR A 360 -12.17 6.38 1.68
C THR A 360 -13.50 7.12 1.75
N THR A 361 -13.47 8.43 2.07
CA THR A 361 -14.66 9.26 2.01
C THR A 361 -15.08 9.52 0.56
N LEU A 362 -16.38 9.79 0.34
CA LEU A 362 -16.88 10.11 -1.00
C LEU A 362 -16.18 11.35 -1.60
N ASN A 363 -15.80 12.31 -0.77
CA ASN A 363 -15.09 13.51 -1.19
C ASN A 363 -13.66 13.19 -1.66
N GLU A 364 -12.94 12.36 -0.92
CA GLU A 364 -11.60 11.92 -1.30
C GLU A 364 -11.63 11.07 -2.56
N PHE A 365 -12.56 10.12 -2.64
CA PHE A 365 -12.76 9.30 -3.83
C PHE A 365 -13.06 10.15 -5.08
N PHE A 366 -13.89 11.20 -4.94
CA PHE A 366 -14.14 12.12 -6.04
C PHE A 366 -12.92 12.99 -6.39
N ARG A 367 -12.15 13.44 -5.39
CA ARG A 367 -10.93 14.24 -5.62
C ARG A 367 -9.83 13.43 -6.31
N SER A 368 -9.70 12.15 -5.97
CA SER A 368 -8.65 11.28 -6.51
C SER A 368 -8.99 10.71 -7.89
N LEU A 369 -10.27 10.46 -8.18
CA LEU A 369 -10.71 9.80 -9.43
C LEU A 369 -11.46 10.72 -10.39
N SER A 370 -12.09 11.80 -9.90
CA SER A 370 -12.70 12.89 -10.69
C SER A 370 -13.50 12.39 -11.90
N VAL A 371 -13.10 12.81 -13.09
CA VAL A 371 -13.76 12.47 -14.37
C VAL A 371 -13.78 10.97 -14.69
N PHE A 372 -12.90 10.18 -14.10
CA PHE A 372 -12.87 8.74 -14.32
C PHE A 372 -14.12 8.05 -13.77
N ILE A 373 -14.70 8.59 -12.70
CA ILE A 373 -15.99 8.11 -12.16
C ILE A 373 -17.08 8.24 -13.22
N ILE A 374 -17.15 9.41 -13.86
CA ILE A 374 -18.15 9.69 -14.91
C ILE A 374 -17.96 8.74 -16.10
N PHE A 375 -16.72 8.60 -16.58
CA PHE A 375 -16.41 7.72 -17.71
C PHE A 375 -16.66 6.25 -17.38
N GLY A 376 -16.31 5.81 -16.15
CA GLY A 376 -16.54 4.45 -15.67
C GLY A 376 -18.01 4.12 -15.54
N LEU A 377 -18.83 5.03 -14.98
CA LEU A 377 -20.29 4.86 -14.85
C LEU A 377 -20.98 4.78 -16.23
N ILE A 378 -20.62 5.68 -17.16
CA ILE A 378 -21.10 5.65 -18.53
C ILE A 378 -20.70 4.32 -19.19
N GLY A 379 -19.44 3.89 -19.01
CA GLY A 379 -18.94 2.65 -19.57
C GLY A 379 -19.67 1.42 -19.03
N GLY A 380 -19.84 1.33 -17.71
CA GLY A 380 -20.63 0.28 -17.07
C GLY A 380 -22.07 0.23 -17.59
N TRP A 381 -22.72 1.38 -17.67
CA TRP A 381 -24.07 1.48 -18.23
C TRP A 381 -24.16 0.99 -19.68
N LEU A 382 -23.24 1.43 -20.55
CA LEU A 382 -23.21 1.04 -21.95
C LEU A 382 -22.92 -0.44 -22.16
N LEU A 383 -22.09 -1.05 -21.32
CA LEU A 383 -21.80 -2.48 -21.35
C LEU A 383 -23.01 -3.32 -20.89
N PHE A 384 -23.78 -2.81 -19.93
CA PHE A 384 -24.96 -3.49 -19.37
C PHE A 384 -26.22 -3.30 -20.24
N SER A 385 -26.35 -2.15 -20.92
CA SER A 385 -27.56 -1.77 -21.67
C SER A 385 -27.71 -2.57 -22.97
N ASN A 386 -28.86 -3.17 -23.18
CA ASN A 386 -29.25 -3.84 -24.45
C ASN A 386 -29.45 -2.88 -25.63
N ARG A 387 -29.57 -1.55 -25.39
CA ARG A 387 -29.81 -0.54 -26.44
C ARG A 387 -28.62 -0.37 -27.40
N THR A 388 -27.42 -0.78 -26.97
CA THR A 388 -26.18 -0.73 -27.78
C THR A 388 -25.90 -2.04 -28.52
N ARG A 389 -26.92 -2.90 -28.69
CA ARG A 389 -26.79 -4.28 -29.20
C ARG A 389 -26.03 -4.38 -30.55
N ASN A 390 -26.12 -3.36 -31.40
CA ASN A 390 -25.45 -3.39 -32.72
C ASN A 390 -23.96 -3.01 -32.67
N SER A 391 -23.49 -2.23 -31.69
CA SER A 391 -22.09 -1.83 -31.56
C SER A 391 -21.35 -2.52 -30.41
N SER A 392 -22.08 -2.91 -29.37
CA SER A 392 -21.51 -3.79 -28.33
C SER A 392 -21.32 -5.24 -28.81
N SER A 393 -21.79 -5.58 -30.02
CA SER A 393 -21.52 -6.90 -30.64
C SER A 393 -20.05 -7.18 -30.89
N LEU A 394 -19.22 -6.15 -30.91
CA LEU A 394 -17.77 -6.28 -31.08
C LEU A 394 -17.04 -6.84 -29.86
N ILE A 395 -17.62 -6.71 -28.65
CA ILE A 395 -17.03 -7.22 -27.41
C ILE A 395 -17.74 -8.54 -27.04
N PRO A 396 -17.02 -9.68 -26.94
CA PRO A 396 -17.62 -10.95 -26.52
C PRO A 396 -18.28 -10.86 -25.14
N ASN A 397 -19.39 -11.58 -24.92
CA ASN A 397 -20.15 -11.49 -23.67
C ASN A 397 -19.32 -11.82 -22.41
N HIS A 398 -18.42 -12.81 -22.48
CA HIS A 398 -17.54 -13.14 -21.37
C HIS A 398 -16.53 -12.01 -21.08
N MET A 399 -16.05 -11.28 -22.09
CA MET A 399 -15.18 -10.11 -21.88
C MET A 399 -15.95 -8.93 -21.28
N LYS A 400 -17.22 -8.71 -21.66
CA LYS A 400 -18.09 -7.71 -21.02
C LYS A 400 -18.32 -8.06 -19.55
N ALA A 401 -18.63 -9.34 -19.29
CA ALA A 401 -18.84 -9.80 -17.92
C ALA A 401 -17.59 -9.62 -17.05
N PHE A 402 -16.40 -9.98 -17.58
CA PHE A 402 -15.15 -9.72 -16.86
C PHE A 402 -14.97 -8.24 -16.53
N ALA A 403 -15.14 -7.36 -17.53
CA ALA A 403 -14.98 -5.92 -17.32
C ALA A 403 -15.95 -5.36 -16.26
N LEU A 404 -17.22 -5.82 -16.27
CA LEU A 404 -18.22 -5.42 -15.28
C LEU A 404 -17.92 -6.00 -13.89
N ILE A 405 -17.58 -7.27 -13.78
CA ILE A 405 -17.22 -7.93 -12.51
C ILE A 405 -16.00 -7.24 -11.91
N PHE A 406 -14.92 -7.10 -12.70
CA PHE A 406 -13.71 -6.46 -12.25
C PHE A 406 -13.94 -5.00 -11.85
N GLY A 407 -14.62 -4.22 -12.71
CA GLY A 407 -14.85 -2.80 -12.47
C GLY A 407 -15.71 -2.55 -11.22
N LEU A 408 -16.81 -3.28 -11.02
CA LEU A 408 -17.68 -3.11 -9.87
C LEU A 408 -17.01 -3.53 -8.57
N LEU A 409 -16.32 -4.67 -8.57
CA LEU A 409 -15.60 -5.14 -7.39
C LEU A 409 -14.43 -4.22 -7.04
N ALA A 410 -13.67 -3.74 -8.03
CA ALA A 410 -12.58 -2.82 -7.80
C ALA A 410 -13.06 -1.50 -7.15
N ILE A 411 -14.19 -0.95 -7.60
CA ILE A 411 -14.81 0.24 -6.97
C ILE A 411 -15.24 -0.07 -5.53
N TYR A 412 -15.86 -1.24 -5.30
CA TYR A 412 -16.29 -1.66 -3.97
C TYR A 412 -15.10 -1.81 -3.01
N ILE A 413 -14.06 -2.54 -3.41
CA ILE A 413 -12.85 -2.76 -2.61
C ILE A 413 -12.15 -1.44 -2.29
N SER A 414 -12.11 -0.49 -3.24
CA SER A 414 -11.48 0.81 -3.06
C SER A 414 -12.18 1.70 -2.02
N SER A 415 -13.42 1.40 -1.64
CA SER A 415 -14.12 2.12 -0.59
C SER A 415 -13.71 1.73 0.83
N ALA A 416 -13.10 0.54 0.99
CA ALA A 416 -12.75 -0.01 2.29
C ALA A 416 -11.48 0.61 2.89
N PHE A 417 -10.46 0.83 2.05
CA PHE A 417 -9.18 1.41 2.46
C PHE A 417 -8.66 2.38 1.41
N ALA A 418 -8.15 3.52 1.83
CA ALA A 418 -7.54 4.52 0.95
C ALA A 418 -6.39 3.94 0.11
N ARG A 419 -5.59 3.03 0.68
CA ARG A 419 -4.51 2.35 -0.06
C ARG A 419 -5.01 1.46 -1.22
N LEU A 420 -6.29 1.06 -1.23
CA LEU A 420 -6.90 0.23 -2.28
C LEU A 420 -7.57 1.05 -3.39
N GLU A 421 -7.58 2.38 -3.32
CA GLU A 421 -8.12 3.26 -4.38
C GLU A 421 -7.50 3.00 -5.76
N LEU A 422 -6.27 2.49 -5.82
CA LEU A 422 -5.62 2.12 -7.06
C LEU A 422 -6.40 1.04 -7.85
N PHE A 423 -7.06 0.10 -7.16
CA PHE A 423 -7.93 -0.89 -7.81
C PHE A 423 -9.18 -0.24 -8.39
N GLY A 424 -9.80 0.69 -7.64
CA GLY A 424 -10.91 1.51 -8.13
C GLY A 424 -10.53 2.28 -9.39
N ALA A 425 -9.33 2.87 -9.41
CA ALA A 425 -8.79 3.54 -10.60
C ALA A 425 -8.69 2.59 -11.80
N ILE A 426 -8.12 1.38 -11.62
CA ILE A 426 -8.02 0.38 -12.69
C ILE A 426 -9.39 -0.05 -13.19
N GLY A 427 -10.34 -0.30 -12.29
CA GLY A 427 -11.71 -0.66 -12.62
C GLY A 427 -12.39 0.43 -13.47
N LEU A 428 -12.30 1.69 -13.04
CA LEU A 428 -12.85 2.85 -13.76
C LEU A 428 -12.14 3.09 -15.09
N ILE A 429 -10.83 2.85 -15.19
CA ILE A 429 -10.07 2.93 -16.44
C ILE A 429 -10.57 1.89 -17.44
N ILE A 430 -10.75 0.64 -17.02
CA ILE A 430 -11.25 -0.43 -17.90
C ILE A 430 -12.65 -0.08 -18.40
N LEU A 431 -13.59 0.21 -17.48
CA LEU A 431 -14.97 0.55 -17.82
C LEU A 431 -15.04 1.82 -18.68
N GLY A 432 -14.35 2.89 -18.28
CA GLY A 432 -14.33 4.18 -18.97
C GLY A 432 -13.76 4.08 -20.37
N ALA A 433 -12.63 3.40 -20.54
CA ALA A 433 -12.01 3.21 -21.86
C ALA A 433 -12.91 2.41 -22.82
N LEU A 434 -13.59 1.38 -22.32
CA LEU A 434 -14.58 0.62 -23.10
C LEU A 434 -15.79 1.49 -23.45
N GLY A 435 -16.31 2.26 -22.49
CA GLY A 435 -17.43 3.16 -22.70
C GLY A 435 -17.14 4.25 -23.72
N LEU A 436 -15.99 4.93 -23.58
CA LEU A 436 -15.56 5.94 -24.55
C LEU A 436 -15.35 5.35 -25.94
N THR A 437 -14.85 4.13 -26.05
CA THR A 437 -14.71 3.44 -27.33
C THR A 437 -16.06 3.15 -27.97
N ILE A 438 -17.04 2.69 -27.20
CA ILE A 438 -18.41 2.45 -27.68
C ILE A 438 -19.04 3.78 -28.14
N LEU A 439 -18.87 4.85 -27.39
CA LEU A 439 -19.35 6.20 -27.78
C LEU A 439 -18.69 6.69 -29.07
N LEU A 440 -17.38 6.57 -29.18
CA LEU A 440 -16.63 6.95 -30.38
C LEU A 440 -17.14 6.21 -31.63
N GLN A 441 -17.39 4.90 -31.50
CA GLN A 441 -17.89 4.08 -32.62
C GLN A 441 -19.36 4.37 -32.95
N ASN A 442 -20.24 4.53 -31.97
CA ASN A 442 -21.67 4.66 -32.18
C ASN A 442 -22.13 6.07 -32.54
N VAL A 443 -21.54 7.06 -31.85
CA VAL A 443 -21.93 8.47 -32.00
C VAL A 443 -21.18 9.11 -33.15
N LEU A 444 -19.91 8.73 -33.34
CA LEU A 444 -19.04 9.42 -34.26
C LEU A 444 -19.02 8.84 -35.67
N ASP A 445 -19.30 7.53 -35.86
CA ASP A 445 -19.24 6.92 -37.20
C ASP A 445 -20.18 7.58 -38.22
N LYS A 446 -21.34 8.04 -37.75
CA LYS A 446 -22.39 8.68 -38.57
C LYS A 446 -22.32 10.21 -38.59
N GLN A 447 -21.40 10.85 -37.85
CA GLN A 447 -21.32 12.30 -37.69
C GLN A 447 -20.35 12.96 -38.64
N LYS A 448 -20.55 14.29 -38.87
CA LYS A 448 -19.63 15.09 -39.63
C LYS A 448 -18.27 15.18 -38.94
N PHE A 449 -17.22 15.34 -39.74
CA PHE A 449 -15.81 15.39 -39.24
C PHE A 449 -15.59 16.41 -38.11
N LEU A 450 -16.20 17.59 -38.23
CA LEU A 450 -16.11 18.63 -37.19
C LEU A 450 -16.66 18.15 -35.82
N ILE A 451 -17.78 17.44 -35.80
CA ILE A 451 -18.38 16.90 -34.56
C ILE A 451 -17.47 15.90 -33.91
N LYS A 452 -16.79 15.06 -34.71
CA LYS A 452 -15.78 14.09 -34.21
C LYS A 452 -14.62 14.79 -33.52
N ILE A 453 -14.11 15.88 -34.13
CA ILE A 453 -13.02 16.68 -33.54
C ILE A 453 -13.48 17.31 -32.23
N VAL A 454 -14.62 17.99 -32.23
CA VAL A 454 -15.16 18.65 -31.02
C VAL A 454 -15.35 17.64 -29.89
N PHE A 455 -15.89 16.44 -30.16
CA PHE A 455 -16.04 15.41 -29.17
C PHE A 455 -14.69 14.96 -28.60
N CYS A 456 -13.68 14.69 -29.46
CA CYS A 456 -12.35 14.31 -29.00
C CYS A 456 -11.70 15.42 -28.16
N VAL A 457 -11.84 16.69 -28.54
CA VAL A 457 -11.31 17.83 -27.79
C VAL A 457 -11.95 17.94 -26.41
N ILE A 458 -13.28 17.75 -26.32
CA ILE A 458 -14.00 17.73 -25.04
C ILE A 458 -13.48 16.62 -24.14
N ILE A 459 -13.36 15.38 -24.65
CA ILE A 459 -12.86 14.24 -23.85
C ILE A 459 -11.42 14.48 -23.37
N ILE A 460 -10.54 14.94 -24.25
CA ILE A 460 -9.16 15.28 -23.89
C ILE A 460 -9.14 16.41 -22.85
N GLY A 461 -9.94 17.46 -23.05
CA GLY A 461 -10.07 18.57 -22.10
C GLY A 461 -10.52 18.08 -20.71
N LEU A 462 -11.55 17.21 -20.64
CA LEU A 462 -12.01 16.63 -19.39
C LEU A 462 -10.93 15.77 -18.72
N MET A 463 -10.13 15.02 -19.48
CA MET A 463 -9.03 14.21 -18.95
C MET A 463 -7.89 15.07 -18.39
N ILE A 464 -7.60 16.21 -19.01
CA ILE A 464 -6.53 17.12 -18.60
C ILE A 464 -6.95 18.01 -17.41
N THR A 465 -8.23 18.30 -17.28
CA THR A 465 -8.76 19.20 -16.23
C THR A 465 -8.25 18.88 -14.82
N PRO A 466 -8.30 17.63 -14.30
CA PRO A 466 -7.82 17.32 -12.96
C PRO A 466 -6.30 17.48 -12.80
N MET A 467 -5.55 17.49 -13.90
CA MET A 467 -4.10 17.72 -13.87
C MET A 467 -3.73 19.19 -13.73
N MET A 468 -4.65 20.10 -14.10
CA MET A 468 -4.39 21.55 -14.13
C MET A 468 -5.20 22.32 -13.10
N LEU A 469 -6.37 21.83 -12.71
CA LEU A 469 -7.30 22.52 -11.83
C LEU A 469 -7.67 21.67 -10.60
N PRO A 470 -7.79 22.29 -9.41
CA PRO A 470 -7.44 23.69 -9.11
C PRO A 470 -5.94 23.95 -9.20
N GLU A 471 -5.51 25.21 -9.25
CA GLU A 471 -4.08 25.57 -9.33
C GLU A 471 -3.26 24.97 -8.20
N ARG A 472 -3.81 24.96 -6.97
CA ARG A 472 -3.24 24.24 -5.84
C ARG A 472 -4.05 22.97 -5.56
N GLY A 473 -3.35 21.82 -5.47
CA GLY A 473 -3.96 20.52 -5.18
C GLY A 473 -4.51 19.78 -6.41
N ASN A 474 -4.12 20.17 -7.64
CA ASN A 474 -4.32 19.35 -8.83
C ASN A 474 -3.44 18.07 -8.80
N TRP A 475 -3.67 17.14 -9.71
CA TRP A 475 -2.98 15.86 -9.69
C TRP A 475 -1.46 15.93 -9.90
N VAL A 476 -0.97 16.95 -10.62
CA VAL A 476 0.47 17.17 -10.81
C VAL A 476 1.10 17.73 -9.53
N THR A 477 0.47 18.75 -8.92
CA THR A 477 0.97 19.31 -7.66
C THR A 477 0.89 18.32 -6.49
N LYS A 478 -0.10 17.43 -6.49
CA LYS A 478 -0.16 16.32 -5.52
C LYS A 478 0.93 15.25 -5.72
N ALA A 479 1.54 15.18 -6.89
CA ALA A 479 2.71 14.33 -7.12
C ALA A 479 4.02 14.99 -6.66
N GLN A 480 4.03 16.30 -6.34
CA GLN A 480 5.17 17.05 -5.82
C GLN A 480 5.31 16.86 -4.30
N ILE A 481 5.34 15.61 -3.85
CA ILE A 481 5.47 15.29 -2.42
C ILE A 481 6.95 15.28 -2.04
N VAL A 482 7.28 15.89 -0.92
CA VAL A 482 8.63 15.83 -0.33
C VAL A 482 8.88 14.40 0.14
N PRO A 483 10.02 13.78 -0.21
CA PRO A 483 10.42 12.49 0.38
C PRO A 483 10.42 12.53 1.92
N THR A 484 9.90 11.50 2.56
CA THR A 484 9.68 11.50 4.01
C THR A 484 10.96 11.61 4.83
N ILE A 485 12.10 11.18 4.29
CA ILE A 485 13.40 11.38 4.92
C ILE A 485 13.76 12.87 5.07
N LEU A 486 13.24 13.72 4.18
CA LEU A 486 13.49 15.15 4.18
C LEU A 486 12.49 15.96 4.99
N ASN A 487 11.31 15.42 5.30
CA ASN A 487 10.30 16.14 6.10
C ASN A 487 9.71 15.33 7.26
N GLY A 488 10.24 14.14 7.54
CA GLY A 488 9.78 13.27 8.62
C GLY A 488 8.34 12.78 8.49
N ALA A 489 7.76 12.77 7.28
CA ALA A 489 6.33 12.58 7.04
C ALA A 489 5.43 13.64 7.72
N SER A 490 6.00 14.80 8.06
CA SER A 490 5.25 15.93 8.61
C SER A 490 4.26 16.52 7.59
N PHE A 491 3.33 17.35 8.07
CA PHE A 491 2.38 18.04 7.19
C PHE A 491 3.04 19.16 6.35
N TYR A 492 4.31 19.46 6.60
CA TYR A 492 5.03 20.53 5.92
C TYR A 492 5.64 20.07 4.60
N GLN A 493 5.43 20.90 3.55
CA GLN A 493 6.06 20.74 2.25
C GLN A 493 7.43 21.46 2.24
N MET A 494 8.36 21.01 3.09
CA MET A 494 9.71 21.52 3.20
C MET A 494 10.69 20.35 3.27
N ALA A 495 11.88 20.54 2.69
CA ALA A 495 12.94 19.57 2.73
C ALA A 495 14.02 20.03 3.71
N THR A 496 14.40 19.18 4.65
CA THR A 496 15.47 19.39 5.62
C THR A 496 16.41 18.19 5.68
N GLY A 497 17.57 18.34 6.30
CA GLY A 497 18.53 17.25 6.50
C GLY A 497 18.41 16.52 7.84
N ASP A 498 17.47 16.93 8.70
CA ASP A 498 17.45 16.58 10.12
C ASP A 498 17.46 15.07 10.40
N TRP A 499 16.68 14.27 9.67
CA TRP A 499 16.71 12.81 9.81
C TRP A 499 18.05 12.20 9.40
N ARG A 500 18.67 12.70 8.34
CA ARG A 500 19.99 12.23 7.90
C ARG A 500 21.05 12.57 8.90
N ASP A 501 21.03 13.80 9.40
CA ASP A 501 21.97 14.26 10.40
C ASP A 501 21.83 13.46 11.70
N ALA A 502 20.59 13.18 12.13
CA ALA A 502 20.30 12.37 13.31
C ALA A 502 20.75 10.91 13.15
N THR A 503 20.46 10.29 12.01
CA THR A 503 20.90 8.91 11.74
C THR A 503 22.41 8.79 11.57
N ASN A 504 23.07 9.78 10.94
CA ASN A 504 24.53 9.85 10.88
C ASN A 504 25.12 10.03 12.28
N TRP A 505 24.52 10.89 13.11
CA TRP A 505 24.99 11.07 14.49
C TRP A 505 24.90 9.76 15.29
N LEU A 506 23.79 9.01 15.18
CA LEU A 506 23.66 7.69 15.79
C LEU A 506 24.78 6.75 15.34
N LYS A 507 25.01 6.67 14.03
CA LYS A 507 26.04 5.81 13.44
C LYS A 507 27.45 6.15 13.92
N GLU A 508 27.78 7.44 14.09
CA GLU A 508 29.13 7.89 14.40
C GLU A 508 29.42 8.01 15.91
N ASN A 509 28.37 8.19 16.74
CA ASN A 509 28.55 8.58 18.16
C ASN A 509 27.99 7.55 19.15
N THR A 510 27.42 6.43 18.68
CA THR A 510 26.89 5.37 19.57
C THR A 510 27.57 4.04 19.27
N PRO A 511 27.63 3.09 20.21
CA PRO A 511 28.10 1.73 19.98
C PRO A 511 27.31 1.01 18.88
N ASP A 512 27.94 0.04 18.18
CA ASP A 512 27.32 -0.67 17.04
C ASP A 512 26.15 -1.58 17.44
N ASP A 513 26.14 -2.01 18.68
CA ASP A 513 25.12 -2.87 19.31
C ASP A 513 24.02 -2.08 20.02
N SER A 514 24.09 -0.74 20.01
CA SER A 514 23.09 0.11 20.68
C SER A 514 21.67 -0.14 20.18
N VAL A 515 20.75 -0.20 21.13
CA VAL A 515 19.31 -0.32 20.91
C VAL A 515 18.63 1.03 21.05
N VAL A 516 17.82 1.40 20.05
CA VAL A 516 17.13 2.70 20.01
C VAL A 516 15.64 2.47 20.23
N PHE A 517 15.13 3.05 21.33
CA PHE A 517 13.70 3.17 21.60
C PHE A 517 13.14 4.30 20.74
N THR A 518 12.17 3.98 19.88
CA THR A 518 11.48 4.96 19.03
C THR A 518 10.09 4.44 18.67
N TRP A 519 9.23 5.33 18.17
CA TRP A 519 7.98 4.89 17.58
C TRP A 519 8.25 4.05 16.31
N TRP A 520 7.47 3.00 16.08
CA TRP A 520 7.68 2.02 15.01
C TRP A 520 7.79 2.62 13.60
N ASP A 521 7.23 3.81 13.34
CA ASP A 521 7.34 4.50 12.05
C ASP A 521 8.80 4.72 11.61
N TYR A 522 9.72 4.97 12.55
CA TYR A 522 11.08 5.41 12.25
C TYR A 522 12.12 4.28 12.29
N GLY A 523 11.71 3.07 12.67
CA GLY A 523 12.63 1.94 12.83
C GLY A 523 13.50 1.70 11.61
N TYR A 524 12.93 1.72 10.42
CA TYR A 524 13.69 1.49 9.19
C TYR A 524 14.73 2.57 8.85
N TYR A 525 14.53 3.83 9.26
CA TYR A 525 15.55 4.85 9.10
C TYR A 525 16.75 4.58 9.99
N ILE A 526 16.49 4.27 11.26
CA ILE A 526 17.52 3.98 12.24
C ILE A 526 18.30 2.72 11.87
N GLN A 527 17.61 1.65 11.49
CA GLN A 527 18.24 0.39 11.08
C GLN A 527 19.08 0.52 9.80
N THR A 528 18.62 1.30 8.82
CA THR A 528 19.25 1.37 7.49
C THR A 528 20.31 2.44 7.41
N LEU A 529 20.04 3.65 7.92
CA LEU A 529 20.95 4.80 7.84
C LEU A 529 21.79 4.95 9.10
N GLY A 530 21.16 4.76 10.28
CA GLY A 530 21.85 4.83 11.57
C GLY A 530 22.61 3.55 11.90
N GLU A 531 22.35 2.45 11.20
CA GLU A 531 22.94 1.13 11.44
C GLU A 531 22.84 0.67 12.90
N ARG A 532 21.76 1.06 13.60
CA ARG A 532 21.48 0.70 15.00
C ARG A 532 20.23 -0.18 15.09
N THR A 533 20.15 -0.94 16.16
CA THR A 533 19.04 -1.85 16.44
C THR A 533 17.82 -1.08 16.96
N THR A 534 16.61 -1.53 16.62
CA THR A 534 15.37 -0.92 17.11
C THR A 534 14.41 -1.94 17.70
N LEU A 535 13.55 -1.49 18.62
CA LEU A 535 12.54 -2.32 19.28
C LEU A 535 11.38 -2.67 18.34
N ALA A 536 11.03 -1.77 17.41
CA ALA A 536 9.92 -1.95 16.47
C ALA A 536 10.20 -1.22 15.15
N ASP A 537 9.51 -1.68 14.10
CA ASP A 537 9.57 -1.05 12.77
C ASP A 537 8.21 -1.21 12.02
N ASN A 538 8.14 -0.71 10.79
CA ASN A 538 6.92 -0.71 9.98
C ASN A 538 6.42 -2.11 9.56
N ALA A 539 7.15 -3.20 9.87
CA ALA A 539 6.65 -4.56 9.67
C ALA A 539 5.52 -4.90 10.64
N THR A 540 5.45 -4.20 11.80
CA THR A 540 4.42 -4.37 12.84
C THR A 540 4.22 -5.86 13.21
N ILE A 541 5.33 -6.57 13.48
CA ILE A 541 5.33 -8.03 13.69
C ILE A 541 4.75 -8.36 15.07
N PHE A 542 5.25 -7.68 16.13
CA PHE A 542 4.85 -7.93 17.51
C PHE A 542 3.99 -6.78 18.02
N THR A 543 2.66 -6.92 17.98
CA THR A 543 1.71 -5.88 18.43
C THR A 543 1.88 -5.58 19.91
N TRP A 544 2.10 -6.60 20.75
CA TRP A 544 2.36 -6.45 22.18
C TRP A 544 3.60 -5.56 22.48
N GLN A 545 4.65 -5.64 21.65
CA GLN A 545 5.85 -4.81 21.84
C GLN A 545 5.58 -3.35 21.50
N ILE A 546 4.78 -3.09 20.45
CA ILE A 546 4.31 -1.74 20.10
C ILE A 546 3.40 -1.20 21.22
N GLU A 547 2.52 -2.01 21.80
CA GLU A 547 1.69 -1.65 22.94
C GLU A 547 2.56 -1.30 24.15
N LYS A 548 3.61 -2.05 24.41
CA LYS A 548 4.56 -1.79 25.49
C LYS A 548 5.31 -0.47 25.27
N ILE A 549 5.79 -0.20 24.04
CA ILE A 549 6.41 1.07 23.66
C ILE A 549 5.42 2.22 23.90
N ALA A 550 4.18 2.11 23.46
CA ALA A 550 3.14 3.10 23.65
C ALA A 550 2.87 3.34 25.16
N ARG A 551 2.76 2.28 25.96
CA ARG A 551 2.56 2.36 27.41
C ARG A 551 3.74 3.05 28.10
N THR A 552 4.96 2.76 27.69
CA THR A 552 6.18 3.40 28.21
C THR A 552 6.16 4.90 27.96
N TYR A 553 5.76 5.35 26.76
CA TYR A 553 5.57 6.79 26.48
C TYR A 553 4.54 7.46 27.39
N MET A 554 3.50 6.73 27.81
CA MET A 554 2.42 7.25 28.66
C MET A 554 2.74 7.17 30.17
N SER A 555 3.79 6.43 30.56
CA SER A 555 4.18 6.23 31.96
C SER A 555 4.94 7.44 32.54
N PRO A 556 4.94 7.60 33.88
CA PRO A 556 5.86 8.52 34.58
C PRO A 556 7.31 8.21 34.23
N VAL A 557 8.19 9.21 34.35
CA VAL A 557 9.58 9.12 33.91
C VAL A 557 10.37 7.98 34.58
N ASP A 558 10.21 7.82 35.90
CA ASP A 558 10.92 6.77 36.65
C ASP A 558 10.41 5.37 36.28
N ASP A 559 9.08 5.20 36.12
CA ASP A 559 8.49 3.93 35.71
C ASP A 559 8.91 3.58 34.27
N ALA A 560 8.93 4.60 33.39
CA ALA A 560 9.39 4.44 32.01
C ALA A 560 10.87 4.07 31.95
N TRP A 561 11.71 4.70 32.78
CA TRP A 561 13.11 4.35 32.88
C TRP A 561 13.30 2.91 33.33
N ALA A 562 12.58 2.48 34.37
CA ALA A 562 12.65 1.10 34.85
C ALA A 562 12.32 0.07 33.76
N ILE A 563 11.33 0.36 32.89
CA ILE A 563 10.99 -0.49 31.74
C ILE A 563 12.07 -0.47 30.67
N ILE A 564 12.61 0.71 30.32
CA ILE A 564 13.58 0.88 29.23
C ILE A 564 14.95 0.33 29.63
N HIS A 565 15.37 0.56 30.88
CA HIS A 565 16.68 0.13 31.40
C HIS A 565 16.76 -1.38 31.65
N SER A 566 15.65 -2.01 32.06
CA SER A 566 15.67 -3.44 32.45
C SER A 566 16.05 -4.33 31.27
N ASP A 567 16.91 -5.30 31.56
CA ASP A 567 17.27 -6.35 30.60
C ASP A 567 16.04 -7.02 30.04
N SER A 568 16.05 -7.31 28.77
CA SER A 568 15.03 -8.10 28.09
C SER A 568 15.21 -9.58 28.40
N GLU A 569 15.14 -9.97 29.68
CA GLU A 569 15.18 -11.39 30.07
C GLU A 569 13.99 -12.11 29.46
N THR A 570 14.26 -12.83 28.37
CA THR A 570 13.28 -13.72 27.75
C THR A 570 13.49 -15.12 28.24
N ASN A 571 12.56 -15.66 29.01
CA ASN A 571 12.44 -17.10 29.27
C ASN A 571 11.88 -17.85 28.05
N VAL A 572 12.15 -17.38 26.84
CA VAL A 572 11.77 -18.09 25.61
C VAL A 572 12.84 -19.15 25.35
N ALA A 573 12.44 -20.44 25.40
CA ALA A 573 13.32 -21.54 25.12
C ALA A 573 14.02 -21.39 23.76
N GLU A 574 15.34 -21.57 23.73
CA GLU A 574 16.29 -21.38 22.63
C GLU A 574 15.99 -22.13 21.30
N ASN A 575 14.84 -22.76 21.15
CA ASN A 575 14.56 -23.70 20.05
C ASN A 575 13.34 -23.36 19.18
N TYR A 576 12.81 -22.14 19.22
CA TYR A 576 11.65 -21.80 18.39
C TYR A 576 12.03 -20.86 17.24
N VAL A 577 11.81 -21.33 16.01
CA VAL A 577 11.74 -20.49 14.83
C VAL A 577 10.52 -19.56 15.02
N ILE A 578 10.76 -18.27 15.18
CA ILE A 578 9.71 -17.28 15.43
C ILE A 578 8.98 -17.01 14.14
N VAL A 579 7.83 -17.66 13.95
CA VAL A 579 6.84 -17.30 12.94
C VAL A 579 5.87 -16.31 13.61
N PRO A 580 5.64 -15.12 13.07
CA PRO A 580 4.82 -14.08 13.70
C PRO A 580 3.44 -14.54 14.19
N SER A 581 2.82 -15.50 13.48
CA SER A 581 1.53 -16.08 13.86
C SER A 581 1.56 -16.98 15.10
N ASN A 582 2.74 -17.45 15.53
CA ASN A 582 2.87 -18.39 16.65
C ASN A 582 3.39 -17.71 17.91
N TYR A 583 3.97 -16.50 17.80
CA TYR A 583 4.66 -15.86 18.92
C TYR A 583 3.70 -15.33 19.98
N GLU A 584 2.61 -14.68 19.59
CA GLU A 584 1.57 -14.23 20.53
C GLU A 584 1.00 -15.42 21.31
N THR A 585 0.73 -16.54 20.62
CA THR A 585 0.25 -17.78 21.25
C THR A 585 1.29 -18.40 22.21
N LEU A 586 2.59 -18.28 21.89
CA LEU A 586 3.67 -18.80 22.74
C LEU A 586 3.86 -17.94 24.00
N ILE A 587 3.75 -16.62 23.92
CA ILE A 587 3.79 -15.73 25.07
C ILE A 587 2.60 -15.98 26.00
N GLU A 588 1.39 -16.09 25.45
CA GLU A 588 0.19 -16.40 26.22
C GLU A 588 0.24 -17.78 26.86
N GLN A 589 0.75 -18.78 26.15
CA GLN A 589 0.84 -20.16 26.66
C GLN A 589 1.93 -20.35 27.69
N ASN A 590 3.04 -19.63 27.63
CA ASN A 590 4.19 -19.83 28.51
C ASN A 590 4.29 -18.78 29.62
N ASN A 591 3.33 -17.83 29.75
CA ASN A 591 3.40 -16.70 30.71
C ASN A 591 4.76 -15.98 30.66
N ALA A 592 5.36 -15.86 29.49
CA ALA A 592 6.63 -15.19 29.31
C ALA A 592 6.42 -13.66 29.47
N GLU A 593 6.72 -13.14 30.63
CA GLU A 593 6.79 -11.70 30.89
C GLU A 593 8.11 -11.17 30.34
N ILE A 594 8.04 -10.39 29.27
CA ILE A 594 9.17 -9.54 28.88
C ILE A 594 9.14 -8.33 29.78
N THR A 595 10.04 -8.28 30.73
CA THR A 595 10.03 -7.28 31.79
C THR A 595 10.66 -5.97 31.36
N GLY A 596 11.68 -5.99 30.48
CA GLY A 596 12.42 -4.82 30.05
C GLY A 596 12.48 -4.65 28.54
N LEU A 597 12.93 -3.48 28.08
CA LEU A 597 13.13 -3.15 26.66
C LEU A 597 14.62 -3.07 26.29
N ASP A 598 15.50 -2.97 27.28
CA ASP A 598 16.97 -2.96 27.11
C ASP A 598 17.43 -1.97 26.02
N ALA A 599 17.02 -0.71 26.16
CA ALA A 599 17.34 0.31 25.16
C ALA A 599 18.31 1.35 25.71
N ASP A 600 19.30 1.74 24.89
CA ASP A 600 20.37 2.70 25.23
C ASP A 600 20.02 4.14 24.91
N TYR A 601 19.19 4.33 23.88
CA TYR A 601 18.83 5.67 23.38
C TYR A 601 17.34 5.76 23.10
N ILE A 602 16.79 6.98 23.22
CA ILE A 602 15.43 7.31 22.80
C ILE A 602 15.50 8.33 21.68
N ALA A 603 14.88 8.05 20.54
CA ALA A 603 14.76 9.00 19.44
C ALA A 603 13.31 9.43 19.25
N ILE A 604 13.05 10.75 19.29
CA ILE A 604 11.74 11.32 19.00
C ILE A 604 11.80 12.32 17.87
N PHE A 605 10.69 12.42 17.16
CA PHE A 605 10.50 13.36 16.05
C PHE A 605 9.42 14.38 16.41
N LEU A 606 9.74 15.67 16.27
CA LEU A 606 8.81 16.78 16.52
C LEU A 606 8.69 17.68 15.29
N ALA A 607 7.50 18.18 15.04
CA ALA A 607 7.24 19.13 13.96
C ALA A 607 6.34 20.28 14.44
N GLY A 608 6.73 21.52 14.09
CA GLY A 608 6.02 22.70 14.57
C GLY A 608 6.32 23.96 13.75
N GLU A 609 5.67 25.06 14.15
CA GLU A 609 5.88 26.40 13.59
C GLU A 609 6.38 27.35 14.68
N ARG A 610 7.22 28.30 14.28
CA ARG A 610 7.75 29.36 15.15
C ARG A 610 7.03 30.66 14.88
N TYR A 611 6.70 31.37 15.95
CA TYR A 611 6.06 32.67 15.94
C TYR A 611 7.00 33.65 16.63
N PHE A 612 7.53 34.63 15.88
CA PHE A 612 8.47 35.64 16.36
C PHE A 612 7.67 36.84 16.84
N LEU A 613 7.81 37.20 18.13
CA LEU A 613 7.21 38.38 18.71
C LEU A 613 8.14 39.60 18.60
N ASP A 614 7.59 40.82 18.55
CA ASP A 614 8.34 42.07 18.44
C ASP A 614 9.36 42.29 19.56
N ASN A 615 9.13 41.64 20.72
CA ASN A 615 10.02 41.70 21.88
C ASN A 615 11.16 40.66 21.86
N GLY A 616 11.34 39.94 20.74
CA GLY A 616 12.36 38.92 20.56
C GLY A 616 12.05 37.53 21.16
N ILE A 617 10.85 37.36 21.75
CA ILE A 617 10.40 36.04 22.24
C ILE A 617 9.95 35.18 21.06
N VAL A 618 10.38 33.93 21.03
CA VAL A 618 9.94 32.94 20.05
C VAL A 618 8.97 31.98 20.71
N LEU A 619 7.76 31.91 20.17
CA LEU A 619 6.73 30.92 20.55
C LEU A 619 6.66 29.80 19.53
N TYR A 620 6.27 28.62 19.95
CA TYR A 620 6.19 27.42 19.13
C TYR A 620 4.78 26.88 19.12
N GLY A 621 4.26 26.52 17.96
CA GLY A 621 3.03 25.74 17.79
C GLY A 621 3.40 24.32 17.37
N LEU A 622 3.07 23.33 18.20
CA LEU A 622 3.37 21.92 17.95
C LEU A 622 2.15 21.24 17.33
N SER A 623 2.09 21.17 16.01
CA SER A 623 0.97 20.55 15.28
C SER A 623 1.39 20.11 13.87
N GLY A 624 2.68 19.80 13.71
CA GLY A 624 3.27 19.50 12.40
C GLY A 624 3.20 18.03 11.96
N GLY A 625 2.70 17.12 12.77
CA GLY A 625 2.60 15.70 12.45
C GLY A 625 3.77 14.85 12.99
N GLY A 626 4.55 15.35 13.95
CA GLY A 626 5.53 14.59 14.71
C GLY A 626 4.89 13.74 15.81
N ASP A 627 5.72 13.23 16.73
CA ASP A 627 5.26 12.39 17.84
C ASP A 627 4.33 13.13 18.80
N GLU A 628 4.47 14.46 18.89
CA GLU A 628 3.55 15.32 19.62
C GLU A 628 2.09 15.17 19.17
N SER A 629 1.86 14.86 17.90
CA SER A 629 0.52 14.66 17.33
C SER A 629 0.03 13.22 17.38
N LYS A 630 0.87 12.27 17.79
CA LYS A 630 0.53 10.85 17.87
C LYS A 630 0.10 10.40 19.27
N VAL A 631 0.16 11.26 20.27
CA VAL A 631 -0.10 10.92 21.69
C VAL A 631 -1.48 10.30 21.89
N ALA A 632 -2.50 10.74 21.15
CA ALA A 632 -3.82 10.11 21.18
C ALA A 632 -3.78 8.63 20.77
N TRP A 633 -2.96 8.30 19.76
CA TRP A 633 -2.76 6.91 19.30
C TRP A 633 -1.94 6.12 20.31
N PHE A 634 -0.90 6.73 20.90
CA PHE A 634 -0.14 6.09 21.98
C PHE A 634 -1.05 5.69 23.14
N ALA A 635 -1.92 6.59 23.57
CA ALA A 635 -2.88 6.32 24.65
C ALA A 635 -3.85 5.18 24.31
N ARG A 636 -4.41 5.17 23.11
CA ARG A 636 -5.33 4.11 22.64
C ARG A 636 -4.65 2.77 22.51
N ILE A 637 -3.45 2.72 21.92
CA ILE A 637 -2.66 1.49 21.74
C ILE A 637 -2.19 0.97 23.11
N ALA A 638 -1.79 1.84 24.02
CA ALA A 638 -1.43 1.49 25.40
C ALA A 638 -2.61 1.00 26.25
N GLY A 639 -3.85 1.17 25.78
CA GLY A 639 -5.06 0.83 26.54
C GLY A 639 -5.30 1.74 27.74
N VAL A 640 -4.79 3.00 27.72
CA VAL A 640 -5.01 3.98 28.79
C VAL A 640 -6.07 5.00 28.39
N GLU A 641 -6.65 5.70 29.40
CA GLU A 641 -7.70 6.68 29.14
C GLU A 641 -7.16 7.90 28.38
N GLU A 642 -7.53 8.04 27.12
CA GLU A 642 -7.06 9.09 26.20
C GLU A 642 -7.26 10.51 26.79
N ARG A 643 -8.37 10.75 27.52
CA ARG A 643 -8.72 12.06 28.09
C ARG A 643 -7.80 12.52 29.23
N THR A 644 -7.03 11.61 29.79
CA THR A 644 -5.97 11.97 30.75
C THR A 644 -4.82 12.70 30.05
N PHE A 645 -4.54 12.35 28.78
CA PHE A 645 -3.36 12.83 28.06
C PHE A 645 -3.67 13.87 26.98
N ILE A 646 -4.89 13.84 26.42
CA ILE A 646 -5.31 14.69 25.29
C ILE A 646 -6.58 15.46 25.66
N GLU A 647 -6.59 16.75 25.34
CA GLU A 647 -7.74 17.62 25.47
C GLU A 647 -8.90 17.23 24.52
N ARG A 648 -10.05 17.90 24.66
CA ARG A 648 -11.27 17.60 23.89
C ARG A 648 -11.14 17.81 22.38
N ASP A 649 -10.15 18.56 21.94
CA ASP A 649 -9.86 18.77 20.52
C ASP A 649 -9.18 17.56 19.83
N GLY A 650 -8.74 16.59 20.62
CA GLY A 650 -8.08 15.36 20.12
C GLY A 650 -6.62 15.55 19.71
N ILE A 651 -6.01 16.73 19.96
CA ILE A 651 -4.67 17.10 19.51
C ILE A 651 -3.83 17.69 20.65
N THR A 652 -4.41 18.61 21.42
CA THR A 652 -3.68 19.35 22.48
C THR A 652 -3.37 18.44 23.65
N LEU A 653 -2.11 18.42 24.09
CA LEU A 653 -1.67 17.70 25.29
C LEU A 653 -2.24 18.36 26.55
N THR A 654 -2.71 17.54 27.49
CA THR A 654 -3.12 18.03 28.80
C THR A 654 -1.90 18.43 29.64
N GLN A 655 -2.12 19.24 30.67
CA GLN A 655 -1.07 19.55 31.66
C GLN A 655 -0.54 18.27 32.32
N TYR A 656 -1.44 17.30 32.57
CA TYR A 656 -1.03 16.00 33.10
C TYR A 656 -0.03 15.28 32.16
N ALA A 657 -0.35 15.19 30.87
CA ALA A 657 0.55 14.57 29.89
C ALA A 657 1.93 15.25 29.86
N LEU A 658 1.95 16.57 29.81
CA LEU A 658 3.20 17.35 29.72
C LEU A 658 4.11 17.21 30.96
N HIS A 659 3.54 16.98 32.13
CA HIS A 659 4.31 16.92 33.39
C HIS A 659 4.52 15.50 33.91
N ASN A 660 3.64 14.55 33.62
CA ASN A 660 3.63 13.24 34.26
C ASN A 660 3.82 12.05 33.27
N SER A 661 4.07 12.29 31.99
CA SER A 661 4.36 11.22 31.04
C SER A 661 5.75 11.37 30.44
N LEU A 662 6.38 10.25 30.09
CA LEU A 662 7.66 10.25 29.43
C LEU A 662 7.65 11.11 28.16
N ILE A 663 6.64 10.92 27.29
CA ILE A 663 6.57 11.69 26.03
C ILE A 663 6.44 13.19 26.31
N GLY A 664 5.69 13.60 27.34
CA GLY A 664 5.55 15.00 27.74
C GLY A 664 6.87 15.60 28.25
N GLN A 665 7.73 14.80 28.90
CA GLN A 665 9.04 15.22 29.39
C GLN A 665 10.09 15.21 28.28
N LEU A 666 10.00 14.28 27.31
CA LEU A 666 10.86 14.27 26.11
C LEU A 666 10.57 15.46 25.19
N ILE A 667 9.35 16.00 25.18
CA ILE A 667 8.99 17.21 24.41
C ILE A 667 9.64 18.44 25.10
N PRO A 668 10.65 19.10 24.48
CA PRO A 668 11.43 20.18 25.11
C PRO A 668 10.71 21.54 25.02
N PHE A 669 9.41 21.55 25.30
CA PHE A 669 8.55 22.73 25.21
C PHE A 669 7.52 22.73 26.33
N SER A 670 7.26 23.93 26.89
CA SER A 670 6.24 24.15 27.91
C SER A 670 5.22 25.18 27.43
N PRO A 671 3.90 24.96 27.65
CA PRO A 671 2.86 25.87 27.20
C PRO A 671 2.90 27.16 28.02
N VAL A 672 2.74 28.30 27.35
CA VAL A 672 2.72 29.63 27.99
C VAL A 672 1.42 30.38 27.77
N THR A 673 0.75 30.13 26.65
CA THR A 673 -0.53 30.77 26.31
C THR A 673 -1.30 29.92 25.31
N TYR A 674 -2.59 30.21 25.23
CA TYR A 674 -3.49 29.64 24.21
C TYR A 674 -4.06 30.77 23.38
N ILE A 675 -4.10 30.60 22.06
CA ILE A 675 -4.63 31.61 21.14
C ILE A 675 -5.83 31.06 20.35
N ASP A 676 -6.80 31.93 20.09
CA ASP A 676 -7.83 31.66 19.09
C ASP A 676 -7.25 31.94 17.70
N PRO A 677 -7.09 30.92 16.83
CA PRO A 677 -6.49 31.09 15.51
C PRO A 677 -7.31 31.98 14.57
N ARG A 678 -8.57 32.26 14.91
CA ARG A 678 -9.46 33.11 14.11
C ARG A 678 -9.41 34.59 14.54
N THR A 679 -9.32 34.85 15.85
CA THR A 679 -9.39 36.23 16.39
C THR A 679 -8.03 36.73 16.87
N GLY A 680 -7.06 35.84 17.11
CA GLY A 680 -5.76 36.17 17.70
C GLY A 680 -5.84 36.48 19.22
N ASN A 681 -7.00 36.32 19.86
CA ASN A 681 -7.14 36.53 21.28
C ASN A 681 -6.39 35.47 22.08
N ALA A 682 -5.61 35.91 23.08
CA ALA A 682 -4.83 35.03 23.94
C ALA A 682 -5.61 34.73 25.25
N SER A 683 -5.37 33.53 25.81
CA SER A 683 -5.86 33.06 27.10
C SER A 683 -4.75 32.34 27.85
N GLU A 684 -4.72 32.45 29.17
CA GLU A 684 -3.79 31.69 30.00
C GLU A 684 -4.24 30.24 30.24
N THR A 685 -5.51 29.95 30.02
CA THR A 685 -6.09 28.63 30.22
C THR A 685 -6.64 28.06 28.93
N TYR A 686 -6.52 26.74 28.79
CA TYR A 686 -7.08 26.02 27.63
C TYR A 686 -8.62 26.15 27.60
N SER A 687 -9.14 26.38 26.43
CA SER A 687 -10.56 26.25 26.10
C SER A 687 -10.71 25.62 24.69
N PRO A 688 -11.78 24.86 24.44
CA PRO A 688 -11.97 24.22 23.12
C PRO A 688 -11.91 25.21 21.96
N GLY A 689 -11.05 24.94 20.99
CA GLY A 689 -10.82 25.78 19.82
C GLY A 689 -9.65 26.74 19.95
N LEU A 690 -8.99 26.82 21.10
CA LEU A 690 -7.75 27.54 21.29
C LEU A 690 -6.55 26.63 20.94
N MET A 691 -5.53 27.20 20.31
CA MET A 691 -4.27 26.54 19.97
C MET A 691 -3.22 26.90 21.03
N PRO A 692 -2.54 25.90 21.64
CA PRO A 692 -1.47 26.17 22.59
C PRO A 692 -0.23 26.73 21.89
N LEU A 693 0.43 27.69 22.51
CA LEU A 693 1.75 28.16 22.16
C LEU A 693 2.73 27.86 23.28
N TYR A 694 3.91 27.42 22.89
CA TYR A 694 4.93 26.91 23.78
C TYR A 694 6.18 27.80 23.73
N ILE A 695 6.97 27.77 24.79
CA ILE A 695 8.36 28.20 24.79
C ILE A 695 9.28 26.97 24.85
N LYS A 696 10.53 27.13 24.38
CA LYS A 696 11.54 26.10 24.52
C LYS A 696 11.87 25.90 25.99
N ASP A 697 11.76 24.66 26.45
CA ASP A 697 11.97 24.27 27.85
C ASP A 697 12.45 22.82 27.86
N ILE A 698 13.78 22.63 27.91
CA ILE A 698 14.41 21.30 27.88
C ILE A 698 14.42 20.76 29.32
N LYS A 699 13.64 19.71 29.56
CA LYS A 699 13.37 19.17 30.89
C LYS A 699 14.37 18.10 31.31
N LEU A 700 14.90 17.31 30.36
CA LEU A 700 15.80 16.19 30.61
C LEU A 700 17.21 16.57 30.14
N GLN A 701 17.97 17.26 31.00
CA GLN A 701 19.33 17.72 30.75
C GLN A 701 20.30 17.32 31.87
N ASP A 702 19.80 16.68 32.92
CA ASP A 702 20.64 16.26 34.03
C ASP A 702 21.44 15.00 33.65
N PRO A 703 22.78 15.07 33.58
CA PRO A 703 23.60 13.90 33.26
C PRO A 703 23.47 12.76 34.28
N ASP A 704 23.10 13.07 35.53
CA ASP A 704 22.85 12.08 36.58
C ASP A 704 21.37 11.62 36.64
N GLY A 705 20.51 12.21 35.80
CA GLY A 705 19.10 11.82 35.68
C GLY A 705 18.89 10.54 34.86
N PRO A 706 17.63 10.04 34.79
CA PRO A 706 17.32 8.80 34.06
C PRO A 706 17.53 8.90 32.55
N PHE A 707 17.32 10.09 31.98
CA PHE A 707 17.49 10.39 30.56
C PHE A 707 18.18 11.72 30.37
N ASN A 708 19.08 11.82 29.38
CA ASN A 708 19.81 13.05 29.08
C ASN A 708 19.78 13.34 27.58
N LEU A 709 19.41 14.59 27.19
CA LEU A 709 19.45 15.01 25.79
C LEU A 709 20.89 15.11 25.30
N VAL A 710 21.28 14.22 24.38
CA VAL A 710 22.63 14.14 23.81
C VAL A 710 22.73 14.68 22.40
N TYR A 711 21.62 14.76 21.67
CA TYR A 711 21.58 15.30 20.33
C TYR A 711 20.26 16.00 20.03
N ALA A 712 20.35 17.12 19.34
CA ALA A 712 19.22 17.81 18.71
C ALA A 712 19.60 18.20 17.28
N SER A 713 18.75 17.86 16.32
CA SER A 713 19.05 18.13 14.92
C SER A 713 19.05 19.64 14.60
N PRO A 714 19.71 20.08 13.49
CA PRO A 714 19.94 21.50 13.22
C PRO A 714 18.71 22.39 13.27
N SER A 715 17.57 21.92 12.78
CA SER A 715 16.31 22.69 12.80
C SER A 715 15.83 23.03 14.21
N PHE A 716 16.30 22.37 15.27
CA PHE A 716 15.96 22.74 16.65
C PHE A 716 16.49 24.12 17.03
N SER A 717 17.59 24.53 16.46
CA SER A 717 18.26 25.81 16.74
C SER A 717 18.12 26.83 15.59
N ASP A 718 17.66 26.40 14.41
CA ASP A 718 17.46 27.28 13.25
C ASP A 718 16.36 28.31 13.53
N GLU A 719 16.51 29.51 12.98
CA GLU A 719 15.54 30.62 13.11
C GLU A 719 14.45 30.61 12.01
N SER A 720 14.35 29.54 11.20
CA SER A 720 13.28 29.41 10.19
C SER A 720 11.89 29.35 10.83
N GLY A 721 10.85 29.74 10.10
CA GLY A 721 9.46 29.78 10.61
C GLY A 721 8.86 28.39 10.89
N ARG A 722 9.44 27.30 10.39
CA ARG A 722 9.01 25.92 10.62
C ARG A 722 10.13 25.09 11.20
N MET A 723 9.76 24.10 11.98
CA MET A 723 10.68 23.21 12.66
C MET A 723 10.31 21.76 12.34
N ILE A 724 11.29 20.98 11.92
CA ILE A 724 11.28 19.54 11.81
C ILE A 724 12.51 19.06 12.53
N THR A 725 12.36 18.55 13.75
CA THR A 725 13.53 18.23 14.58
C THR A 725 13.48 16.81 15.11
N ILE A 726 14.67 16.21 15.17
CA ILE A 726 14.89 14.93 15.82
C ILE A 726 15.73 15.16 17.06
N LEU A 727 15.29 14.62 18.17
CA LEU A 727 15.95 14.68 19.46
C LEU A 727 16.35 13.26 19.88
N ILE A 728 17.59 13.11 20.38
CA ILE A 728 18.08 11.82 20.88
C ILE A 728 18.49 12.01 22.33
N TYR A 729 17.91 11.17 23.18
CA TYR A 729 18.20 11.09 24.59
C TYR A 729 18.96 9.80 24.88
N GLN A 730 20.00 9.89 25.71
CA GLN A 730 20.72 8.72 26.23
C GLN A 730 20.00 8.22 27.47
N VAL A 731 19.86 6.92 27.60
CA VAL A 731 19.37 6.24 28.81
C VAL A 731 20.55 6.11 29.79
N ASN A 732 20.36 6.55 31.01
CA ASN A 732 21.38 6.39 32.04
C ASN A 732 21.16 5.07 32.79
N HIS A 733 21.94 4.07 32.46
CA HIS A 733 21.87 2.75 33.08
C HIS A 733 22.39 2.73 34.52
N ASP A 734 23.15 3.74 34.95
CA ASP A 734 23.67 3.89 36.30
C ASP A 734 22.71 4.69 37.24
N TYR A 735 21.58 5.19 36.72
CA TYR A 735 20.58 5.90 37.52
C TYR A 735 19.95 4.96 38.54
N SER A 736 19.86 5.40 39.79
CA SER A 736 19.42 4.56 40.92
C SER A 736 18.03 4.92 41.49
N GLY A 737 17.32 5.89 40.86
CA GLY A 737 15.99 6.34 41.28
C GLY A 737 16.05 7.38 42.38
#